data_0e3388d4d12668262eacff23b9f12d78
#
_entry.id   0e3388d4d12668262eacff23b9f12d78
#
_cell.length_a   1.000
_cell.length_b   1.000
_cell.length_c   1.000
_cell.angle_alpha   90.00
_cell.angle_beta   90.00
_cell.angle_gamma   90.00
#
_symmetry.space_group_name_H-M   'P 1'
#
loop_
_entity.id
_entity.type
_entity.pdbx_description
1 polymer ?
#
loop_
_entity_poly.entity_id
_entity_poly.type
_entity_poly.pdbx_seq_one_letter_code
_entity_poly.pdbx_strand_id
1 'polypeptide(L)'
;MRQYLAAKRQHPDALLFFRLGDFYELFFDDAKTASRELQLTLTARDKERHTPMCGVPWHAADNYIARLLRLGYRVAICEQMEDPKLTKTIVRREVTRVLTPGTALDPALSAEQSNYLAAIHVTEAAAGLALLDLSTGDFRATEFSGPGSTAQVLDELLRLAPTELLFPATTGPLGPQADAATLEPLLTQIKTRTPIDDWVFSSDFALPLLERQLGSQSLEGFGLSGHPAAAIAAGAIVHYVRSTQQSDVSHVDSLRFYGRAEHLHLDQVTARNLELVEPLFAQSGPDTTLFRTMDAACTPMGKRLLRATLLRPMIDPTAIEARYAAVDAARHDLIRREELRRSLSGILDLDRLLARISLDSAGPRDLLALAASLHHLPAVRQSTSRLAEEKKDCHPEAASAAEGPCVSPDAPAASVPCALRPVPSPFWFTASTLDPLDDLQSTITATLVPDPPLALAEGGVIAPGIDPELDDLRSIGSSGRASIAAIEDRERRRTGIGSLKVRFNSVFGYYIEITKSNLASVPADYERKQTLVNAERFTTPELKDYETKVLTAQERSVEIEKRLFAALRRRIVENASRIRRTSAAVAEIDLVANFAHLAGLRNYTRPRIETAPLLEIAGGRHPVIERLMDESGDTRFVPNDLYLDASENTSAANLLLITGPNMGGKSTWLRQAALLVILAQSGSFVPADRMTYGLVDRVYTRIGASDNLARGRSTFMVEMTETATILNTATPRSLILLDEMGRGTSTFDGLALAWATLEHLQRSIGARTLFATHYHELTLLADEFPRLKNLHVSVRESPQGIVFLHRIEEGAASRSYGIDVARLAGLPPAVIQRARQVLKLHERSERQNVAVETEPSLQLTMFTPLSQRILDRLGEMDVNSLTPLQALNLLEELKAEIRG
;
A
#
# COMPACT_ATOMS: atom_id res chain seq x y z
N MET A 1 -14.42 34.56 20.24
CA MET A 1 -12.97 34.74 20.19
C MET A 1 -12.24 34.17 21.43
N ARG A 2 -12.66 34.45 22.68
CA ARG A 2 -11.96 33.86 23.87
C ARG A 2 -11.91 32.32 23.84
N GLN A 3 -13.05 31.66 23.50
CA GLN A 3 -13.08 30.18 23.38
C GLN A 3 -12.18 29.68 22.25
N TYR A 4 -12.13 30.37 21.10
CA TYR A 4 -11.25 30.03 19.99
C TYR A 4 -9.77 30.06 20.41
N LEU A 5 -9.34 31.18 21.04
CA LEU A 5 -7.96 31.32 21.50
C LEU A 5 -7.59 30.30 22.60
N ALA A 6 -8.54 29.92 23.47
CA ALA A 6 -8.32 28.88 24.47
C ALA A 6 -8.11 27.50 23.82
N ALA A 7 -8.97 27.13 22.87
CA ALA A 7 -8.84 25.87 22.11
C ALA A 7 -7.54 25.87 21.27
N LYS A 8 -7.18 26.99 20.64
CA LYS A 8 -5.94 27.10 19.84
C LYS A 8 -4.67 26.96 20.69
N ARG A 9 -4.66 27.45 21.93
CA ARG A 9 -3.54 27.25 22.87
C ARG A 9 -3.32 25.79 23.26
N GLN A 10 -4.40 25.01 23.31
CA GLN A 10 -4.32 23.56 23.61
C GLN A 10 -3.80 22.75 22.39
N HIS A 11 -4.05 23.26 21.19
CA HIS A 11 -3.68 22.59 19.94
C HIS A 11 -2.96 23.58 18.98
N PRO A 12 -1.76 24.07 19.33
CA PRO A 12 -1.08 25.12 18.59
C PRO A 12 -0.71 24.69 17.16
N ASP A 13 -0.40 23.41 16.98
CA ASP A 13 0.08 22.82 15.70
C ASP A 13 -1.04 22.34 14.78
N ALA A 14 -2.31 22.42 15.22
CA ALA A 14 -3.46 21.99 14.44
C ALA A 14 -4.24 23.17 13.87
N LEU A 15 -4.74 23.07 12.64
CA LEU A 15 -5.72 24.00 12.07
C LEU A 15 -7.05 23.85 12.80
N LEU A 16 -7.53 24.90 13.45
CA LEU A 16 -8.72 24.82 14.29
C LEU A 16 -9.99 25.10 13.48
N PHE A 17 -10.78 24.07 13.22
CA PHE A 17 -12.11 24.14 12.63
C PHE A 17 -13.13 24.43 13.74
N PHE A 18 -13.48 25.70 13.90
CA PHE A 18 -14.30 26.17 15.02
C PHE A 18 -15.75 26.34 14.59
N ARG A 19 -16.67 25.56 15.15
CA ARG A 19 -18.09 25.55 14.79
C ARG A 19 -18.79 26.86 15.19
N LEU A 20 -19.34 27.55 14.18
CA LEU A 20 -20.19 28.73 14.34
C LEU A 20 -21.47 28.61 13.48
N GLY A 21 -22.55 28.16 14.10
CA GLY A 21 -23.77 27.83 13.37
C GLY A 21 -23.56 26.71 12.32
N ASP A 22 -23.84 27.03 11.06
CA ASP A 22 -23.75 26.08 9.95
C ASP A 22 -22.39 26.04 9.28
N PHE A 23 -21.38 26.73 9.86
CA PHE A 23 -20.03 26.79 9.32
C PHE A 23 -19.00 26.36 10.35
N TYR A 24 -17.88 25.79 9.85
CA TYR A 24 -16.61 25.80 10.55
C TYR A 24 -15.82 27.01 10.08
N GLU A 25 -15.47 27.88 10.99
CA GLU A 25 -14.69 29.08 10.73
C GLU A 25 -13.28 28.92 11.28
N LEU A 26 -12.31 29.35 10.49
CA LEU A 26 -10.91 29.44 10.86
C LEU A 26 -10.50 30.91 10.94
N PHE A 27 -9.58 31.23 11.86
CA PHE A 27 -9.14 32.61 12.11
C PHE A 27 -7.62 32.70 12.10
N PHE A 28 -7.11 33.94 11.93
CA PHE A 28 -5.70 34.31 11.97
C PHE A 28 -4.86 33.51 10.94
N ASP A 29 -3.75 32.93 11.39
CA ASP A 29 -2.85 32.17 10.50
C ASP A 29 -3.45 30.85 10.00
N ASP A 30 -4.34 30.24 10.78
CA ASP A 30 -5.11 29.07 10.34
C ASP A 30 -5.98 29.43 9.11
N ALA A 31 -6.61 30.60 9.13
CA ALA A 31 -7.40 31.06 7.99
C ALA A 31 -6.56 31.36 6.74
N LYS A 32 -5.37 31.95 6.90
CA LYS A 32 -4.46 32.20 5.79
C LYS A 32 -3.96 30.89 5.16
N THR A 33 -3.58 29.95 6.00
CA THR A 33 -3.13 28.62 5.57
C THR A 33 -4.25 27.87 4.86
N ALA A 34 -5.42 27.73 5.49
CA ALA A 34 -6.57 27.04 4.90
C ALA A 34 -7.04 27.71 3.59
N SER A 35 -7.09 29.05 3.53
CA SER A 35 -7.44 29.78 2.32
C SER A 35 -6.49 29.45 1.16
N ARG A 36 -5.17 29.42 1.40
CA ARG A 36 -4.16 29.09 0.40
C ARG A 36 -4.30 27.64 -0.09
N GLU A 37 -4.33 26.68 0.83
CA GLU A 37 -4.31 25.24 0.52
C GLU A 37 -5.63 24.73 -0.07
N LEU A 38 -6.74 25.30 0.38
CA LEU A 38 -8.09 24.87 -0.03
C LEU A 38 -8.69 25.77 -1.11
N GLN A 39 -8.02 26.88 -1.48
CA GLN A 39 -8.50 27.88 -2.42
C GLN A 39 -9.82 28.54 -1.94
N LEU A 40 -9.95 28.77 -0.62
CA LEU A 40 -11.10 29.43 -0.02
C LEU A 40 -10.91 30.95 -0.04
N THR A 41 -12.03 31.67 -0.13
CA THR A 41 -12.04 33.13 -0.02
C THR A 41 -11.60 33.56 1.38
N LEU A 42 -10.50 34.32 1.48
CA LEU A 42 -10.07 34.95 2.72
C LEU A 42 -10.86 36.24 2.93
N THR A 43 -11.57 36.30 4.04
CA THR A 43 -12.33 37.48 4.47
C THR A 43 -11.79 38.00 5.80
N ALA A 44 -12.40 38.98 6.40
CA ALA A 44 -12.09 39.47 7.74
C ALA A 44 -13.36 39.66 8.55
N ARG A 45 -13.26 39.34 9.85
CA ARG A 45 -14.37 39.45 10.77
C ARG A 45 -14.68 40.90 11.17
N ASP A 46 -13.64 41.73 11.15
CA ASP A 46 -13.72 43.16 11.51
C ASP A 46 -13.54 44.07 10.27
N LYS A 47 -14.04 45.27 10.34
CA LYS A 47 -13.97 46.27 9.26
C LYS A 47 -12.52 46.74 8.98
N GLU A 48 -11.65 46.62 9.98
CA GLU A 48 -10.22 47.02 9.92
C GLU A 48 -9.31 45.89 9.40
N ARG A 49 -9.88 44.72 9.11
CA ARG A 49 -9.20 43.50 8.58
C ARG A 49 -8.11 42.94 9.47
N HIS A 50 -8.12 43.19 10.78
CA HIS A 50 -7.13 42.66 11.73
C HIS A 50 -7.35 41.18 12.06
N THR A 51 -8.57 40.64 11.81
CA THR A 51 -8.90 39.24 12.10
C THR A 51 -9.24 38.53 10.79
N PRO A 52 -8.23 38.01 10.03
CA PRO A 52 -8.48 37.24 8.83
C PRO A 52 -9.28 35.98 9.19
N MET A 53 -10.26 35.64 8.36
CA MET A 53 -11.08 34.47 8.52
C MET A 53 -11.43 33.83 7.18
N CYS A 54 -11.65 32.53 7.20
CA CYS A 54 -12.30 31.76 6.14
C CYS A 54 -13.22 30.71 6.77
N GLY A 55 -14.13 30.16 6.02
CA GLY A 55 -15.07 29.19 6.54
C GLY A 55 -15.54 28.20 5.50
N VAL A 56 -15.93 27.01 5.95
CA VAL A 56 -16.51 25.94 5.14
C VAL A 56 -17.84 25.50 5.74
N PRO A 57 -18.85 25.17 4.92
CA PRO A 57 -20.11 24.61 5.44
C PRO A 57 -19.82 23.30 6.19
N TRP A 58 -20.45 23.13 7.37
CA TRP A 58 -20.16 21.96 8.21
C TRP A 58 -20.44 20.62 7.51
N HIS A 59 -21.47 20.54 6.70
CA HIS A 59 -21.85 19.34 5.95
C HIS A 59 -20.89 19.00 4.81
N ALA A 60 -20.05 19.92 4.40
CA ALA A 60 -19.03 19.72 3.36
C ALA A 60 -17.61 19.65 3.94
N ALA A 61 -17.45 19.79 5.27
CA ALA A 61 -16.14 19.93 5.92
C ALA A 61 -15.23 18.73 5.69
N ASP A 62 -15.75 17.49 5.65
CA ASP A 62 -14.96 16.26 5.52
C ASP A 62 -14.07 16.27 4.28
N ASN A 63 -14.57 16.75 3.14
CA ASN A 63 -13.76 16.83 1.91
C ASN A 63 -12.58 17.83 2.04
N TYR A 64 -12.79 18.94 2.72
CA TYR A 64 -11.76 19.95 2.96
C TYR A 64 -10.73 19.44 3.98
N ILE A 65 -11.18 18.80 5.04
CA ILE A 65 -10.33 18.17 6.07
C ILE A 65 -9.48 17.11 5.43
N ALA A 66 -10.05 16.20 4.66
CA ALA A 66 -9.33 15.15 3.94
C ALA A 66 -8.20 15.72 3.07
N ARG A 67 -8.45 16.83 2.39
CA ARG A 67 -7.45 17.51 1.55
C ARG A 67 -6.29 18.08 2.39
N LEU A 68 -6.58 18.67 3.56
CA LEU A 68 -5.56 19.17 4.48
C LEU A 68 -4.72 18.04 5.08
N LEU A 69 -5.35 16.93 5.48
CA LEU A 69 -4.63 15.77 6.01
C LEU A 69 -3.67 15.17 4.98
N ARG A 70 -4.06 15.09 3.70
CA ARG A 70 -3.16 14.64 2.62
C ARG A 70 -1.96 15.57 2.40
N LEU A 71 -2.10 16.85 2.71
CA LEU A 71 -1.02 17.83 2.66
C LEU A 71 -0.11 17.77 3.91
N GLY A 72 -0.47 16.95 4.92
CA GLY A 72 0.30 16.75 6.14
C GLY A 72 -0.14 17.65 7.31
N TYR A 73 -1.21 18.43 7.17
CA TYR A 73 -1.72 19.28 8.24
C TYR A 73 -2.51 18.46 9.27
N ARG A 74 -2.48 18.90 10.51
CA ARG A 74 -3.35 18.44 11.60
C ARG A 74 -4.58 19.33 11.67
N VAL A 75 -5.73 18.77 12.00
CA VAL A 75 -7.01 19.49 12.09
C VAL A 75 -7.69 19.19 13.42
N ALA A 76 -7.93 20.23 14.22
CA ALA A 76 -8.70 20.13 15.46
C ALA A 76 -10.16 20.53 15.18
N ILE A 77 -11.09 19.64 15.50
CA ILE A 77 -12.54 19.88 15.34
C ILE A 77 -13.10 20.35 16.65
N CYS A 78 -13.63 21.57 16.64
CA CYS A 78 -14.25 22.21 17.80
C CYS A 78 -15.76 22.35 17.60
N GLU A 79 -16.53 21.55 18.36
CA GLU A 79 -17.98 21.46 18.26
C GLU A 79 -18.71 22.27 19.33
N GLN A 80 -19.98 22.55 19.07
CA GLN A 80 -20.93 23.14 20.02
C GLN A 80 -21.43 22.03 20.95
N MET A 81 -21.19 22.18 22.25
CA MET A 81 -21.56 21.19 23.28
C MET A 81 -23.01 21.36 23.78
N GLU A 82 -23.64 22.47 23.42
CA GLU A 82 -24.98 22.85 23.88
C GLU A 82 -25.84 23.28 22.68
N ASP A 83 -27.16 23.03 22.77
CA ASP A 83 -28.07 23.52 21.74
C ASP A 83 -28.22 25.07 21.84
N PRO A 84 -27.90 25.80 20.76
CA PRO A 84 -28.02 27.24 20.70
C PRO A 84 -29.43 27.76 21.02
N LYS A 85 -30.48 26.94 20.80
CA LYS A 85 -31.89 27.31 21.04
C LYS A 85 -32.28 27.25 22.51
N LEU A 86 -31.62 26.45 23.29
CA LEU A 86 -31.88 26.20 24.71
C LEU A 86 -31.01 27.05 25.64
N THR A 87 -29.88 27.55 25.13
CA THR A 87 -28.89 28.27 25.92
C THR A 87 -29.08 29.78 25.86
N LYS A 88 -29.34 30.44 27.03
CA LYS A 88 -29.43 31.89 27.15
C LYS A 88 -28.07 32.62 27.16
N THR A 89 -26.99 31.89 27.22
CA THR A 89 -25.61 32.37 27.26
C THR A 89 -24.87 32.03 25.99
N ILE A 90 -23.56 32.35 25.93
CA ILE A 90 -22.70 31.92 24.79
C ILE A 90 -22.51 30.40 24.87
N VAL A 91 -22.94 29.70 23.84
CA VAL A 91 -22.80 28.24 23.67
C VAL A 91 -21.36 27.81 23.94
N ARG A 92 -21.19 26.81 24.81
CA ARG A 92 -19.88 26.20 25.10
C ARG A 92 -19.40 25.41 23.90
N ARG A 93 -18.10 25.54 23.59
CA ARG A 93 -17.44 24.84 22.49
C ARG A 93 -16.16 24.17 23.00
N GLU A 94 -15.98 22.93 22.60
CA GLU A 94 -14.80 22.12 22.96
C GLU A 94 -14.25 21.40 21.75
N VAL A 95 -12.95 21.10 21.80
CA VAL A 95 -12.32 20.25 20.78
C VAL A 95 -12.76 18.82 21.07
N THR A 96 -13.49 18.21 20.16
CA THR A 96 -14.03 16.85 20.29
C THR A 96 -13.08 15.80 19.72
N ARG A 97 -12.23 16.17 18.77
CA ARG A 97 -11.22 15.28 18.16
C ARG A 97 -10.16 16.09 17.44
N VAL A 98 -8.97 15.52 17.36
CA VAL A 98 -7.88 16.01 16.53
C VAL A 98 -7.58 14.97 15.45
N LEU A 99 -7.76 15.37 14.20
CA LEU A 99 -7.48 14.52 13.05
C LEU A 99 -6.06 14.78 12.57
N THR A 100 -5.29 13.72 12.37
CA THR A 100 -3.93 13.77 11.86
C THR A 100 -3.80 12.90 10.61
N PRO A 101 -2.77 13.06 9.79
CA PRO A 101 -2.58 12.20 8.62
C PRO A 101 -2.65 10.71 8.92
N GLY A 102 -2.03 10.26 10.04
CA GLY A 102 -2.01 8.85 10.45
C GLY A 102 -3.30 8.35 11.10
N THR A 103 -4.18 9.26 11.57
CA THR A 103 -5.46 8.90 12.20
C THR A 103 -6.68 9.20 11.33
N ALA A 104 -6.48 9.52 10.06
CA ALA A 104 -7.55 9.84 9.13
C ALA A 104 -8.43 8.62 8.80
N LEU A 105 -9.77 8.82 8.84
CA LEU A 105 -10.78 7.83 8.46
C LEU A 105 -11.46 8.21 7.13
N ASP A 106 -10.74 8.89 6.26
CA ASP A 106 -11.30 9.47 5.02
C ASP A 106 -11.91 8.39 4.11
N PRO A 107 -13.19 8.52 3.72
CA PRO A 107 -13.80 7.65 2.72
C PRO A 107 -13.11 7.70 1.34
N ALA A 108 -12.37 8.79 1.06
CA ALA A 108 -11.61 8.95 -0.16
C ALA A 108 -10.22 8.28 -0.13
N LEU A 109 -9.86 7.57 0.94
CA LEU A 109 -8.70 6.68 0.92
C LEU A 109 -8.91 5.59 -0.13
N SER A 110 -7.90 5.37 -0.95
CA SER A 110 -7.99 4.33 -1.97
C SER A 110 -8.23 2.95 -1.33
N ALA A 111 -9.04 2.11 -1.98
CA ALA A 111 -9.47 0.83 -1.43
C ALA A 111 -8.29 -0.12 -1.14
N GLU A 112 -7.23 -0.03 -1.96
CA GLU A 112 -6.04 -0.87 -1.90
C GLU A 112 -4.95 -0.36 -0.95
N GLN A 113 -5.07 0.86 -0.40
CA GLN A 113 -4.04 1.45 0.46
C GLN A 113 -4.42 1.39 1.94
N SER A 114 -3.44 1.05 2.77
CA SER A 114 -3.50 1.20 4.22
C SER A 114 -2.98 2.58 4.63
N ASN A 115 -3.54 3.16 5.70
CA ASN A 115 -3.12 4.44 6.24
C ASN A 115 -2.39 4.23 7.57
N TYR A 116 -1.09 3.90 7.49
CA TYR A 116 -0.33 3.57 8.70
C TYR A 116 0.11 4.80 9.50
N LEU A 117 -0.26 4.80 10.77
CA LEU A 117 0.40 5.53 11.85
C LEU A 117 1.52 4.65 12.40
N ALA A 118 2.76 5.12 12.40
CA ALA A 118 3.90 4.39 12.91
C ALA A 118 4.41 4.99 14.23
N ALA A 119 4.98 4.16 15.10
CA ALA A 119 5.81 4.62 16.22
C ALA A 119 7.12 3.86 16.25
N ILE A 120 8.21 4.55 16.54
CA ILE A 120 9.54 3.99 16.65
C ILE A 120 10.10 4.25 18.05
N HIS A 121 10.69 3.20 18.64
CA HIS A 121 11.42 3.30 19.90
C HIS A 121 12.78 2.62 19.74
N VAL A 122 13.84 3.41 19.81
CA VAL A 122 15.22 2.95 19.62
C VAL A 122 15.99 3.05 20.92
N THR A 123 16.61 1.93 21.31
CA THR A 123 17.52 1.80 22.44
C THR A 123 18.91 1.38 21.95
N GLU A 124 19.90 1.31 22.85
CA GLU A 124 21.23 0.80 22.50
C GLU A 124 21.21 -0.69 22.06
N ALA A 125 20.29 -1.48 22.61
CA ALA A 125 20.21 -2.93 22.37
C ALA A 125 19.26 -3.33 21.25
N ALA A 126 18.20 -2.55 21.01
CA ALA A 126 17.13 -2.91 20.08
C ALA A 126 16.39 -1.68 19.53
N ALA A 127 15.76 -1.86 18.36
CA ALA A 127 14.87 -0.90 17.74
C ALA A 127 13.50 -1.54 17.48
N GLY A 128 12.47 -1.00 18.11
CA GLY A 128 11.07 -1.43 17.98
C GLY A 128 10.30 -0.54 17.04
N LEU A 129 9.42 -1.13 16.25
CA LEU A 129 8.49 -0.46 15.34
C LEU A 129 7.09 -1.00 15.58
N ALA A 130 6.13 -0.12 15.75
CA ALA A 130 4.71 -0.45 15.74
C ALA A 130 3.99 0.34 14.63
N LEU A 131 2.92 -0.24 14.10
CA LEU A 131 2.15 0.28 12.97
C LEU A 131 0.67 0.03 13.22
N LEU A 132 -0.13 1.06 13.09
CA LEU A 132 -1.59 0.96 13.19
C LEU A 132 -2.26 1.63 11.99
N ASP A 133 -3.08 0.90 11.28
CA ASP A 133 -4.09 1.49 10.40
C ASP A 133 -5.41 1.63 11.18
N LEU A 134 -5.68 2.84 11.69
CA LEU A 134 -6.88 3.12 12.48
C LEU A 134 -8.17 2.86 11.70
N SER A 135 -8.14 3.01 10.37
CA SER A 135 -9.30 2.82 9.51
C SER A 135 -9.72 1.34 9.35
N THR A 136 -8.80 0.42 9.61
CA THR A 136 -9.05 -1.03 9.49
C THR A 136 -8.86 -1.79 10.81
N GLY A 137 -8.18 -1.17 11.80
CA GLY A 137 -7.79 -1.81 13.05
C GLY A 137 -6.60 -2.77 12.89
N ASP A 138 -5.88 -2.73 11.74
CA ASP A 138 -4.67 -3.52 11.52
C ASP A 138 -3.52 -2.98 12.37
N PHE A 139 -3.18 -3.69 13.44
CA PHE A 139 -2.16 -3.30 14.41
C PHE A 139 -1.03 -4.34 14.43
N ARG A 140 0.17 -3.90 14.09
CA ARG A 140 1.35 -4.76 13.96
C ARG A 140 2.54 -4.18 14.70
N ALA A 141 3.46 -5.07 15.15
CA ALA A 141 4.71 -4.64 15.75
C ALA A 141 5.86 -5.58 15.35
N THR A 142 7.07 -5.06 15.32
CA THR A 142 8.30 -5.80 15.05
C THR A 142 9.45 -5.20 15.84
N GLU A 143 10.50 -6.00 16.08
CA GLU A 143 11.70 -5.56 16.79
C GLU A 143 12.94 -6.14 16.13
N PHE A 144 13.98 -5.32 16.05
CA PHE A 144 15.30 -5.70 15.56
C PHE A 144 16.31 -5.51 16.70
N SER A 145 17.19 -6.49 16.91
CA SER A 145 18.17 -6.50 17.98
C SER A 145 19.60 -6.53 17.43
N GLY A 146 20.56 -6.02 18.19
CA GLY A 146 21.98 -6.02 17.88
C GLY A 146 22.44 -4.88 16.98
N PRO A 147 23.71 -4.96 16.51
CA PRO A 147 24.31 -3.93 15.65
C PRO A 147 23.51 -3.71 14.37
N GLY A 148 23.21 -2.46 14.02
CA GLY A 148 22.44 -2.13 12.82
C GLY A 148 20.91 -2.23 12.96
N SER A 149 20.38 -2.50 14.15
CA SER A 149 18.93 -2.58 14.42
C SER A 149 18.18 -1.33 13.97
N THR A 150 18.75 -0.14 14.16
CA THR A 150 18.18 1.14 13.73
C THR A 150 18.07 1.22 12.20
N ALA A 151 19.08 0.80 11.46
CA ALA A 151 19.04 0.76 10.00
C ALA A 151 17.97 -0.21 9.49
N GLN A 152 17.84 -1.38 10.14
CA GLN A 152 16.83 -2.38 9.78
C GLN A 152 15.40 -1.90 10.04
N VAL A 153 15.18 -1.22 11.16
CA VAL A 153 13.85 -0.65 11.47
C VAL A 153 13.49 0.48 10.53
N LEU A 154 14.47 1.27 10.09
CA LEU A 154 14.26 2.32 9.09
C LEU A 154 13.95 1.76 7.71
N ASP A 155 14.64 0.70 7.29
CA ASP A 155 14.32 0.00 6.03
C ASP A 155 12.87 -0.51 6.02
N GLU A 156 12.45 -1.15 7.12
CA GLU A 156 11.07 -1.61 7.29
C GLU A 156 10.06 -0.46 7.30
N LEU A 157 10.37 0.63 8.01
CA LEU A 157 9.54 1.83 8.07
C LEU A 157 9.36 2.47 6.69
N LEU A 158 10.43 2.61 5.91
CA LEU A 158 10.39 3.19 4.58
C LEU A 158 9.63 2.31 3.58
N ARG A 159 9.79 1.00 3.70
CA ARG A 159 9.07 0.02 2.88
C ARG A 159 7.55 0.09 3.11
N LEU A 160 7.11 0.36 4.34
CA LEU A 160 5.70 0.46 4.71
C LEU A 160 5.11 1.85 4.44
N ALA A 161 5.97 2.85 4.24
CA ALA A 161 5.62 4.22 3.89
C ALA A 161 4.46 4.80 4.75
N PRO A 162 4.61 4.87 6.09
CA PRO A 162 3.57 5.40 6.96
C PRO A 162 3.31 6.88 6.66
N THR A 163 2.08 7.30 6.87
CA THR A 163 1.68 8.69 6.68
C THR A 163 2.11 9.59 7.83
N GLU A 164 2.29 9.02 9.01
CA GLU A 164 2.73 9.73 10.21
C GLU A 164 3.64 8.85 11.06
N LEU A 165 4.72 9.45 11.61
CA LEU A 165 5.69 8.78 12.48
C LEU A 165 5.74 9.45 13.85
N LEU A 166 5.52 8.66 14.91
CA LEU A 166 5.65 9.03 16.32
C LEU A 166 7.02 8.63 16.86
N PHE A 167 7.62 9.49 17.69
CA PHE A 167 8.91 9.21 18.31
C PHE A 167 9.09 10.03 19.58
N PRO A 168 10.02 9.66 20.51
CA PRO A 168 10.32 10.40 21.73
C PRO A 168 10.88 11.79 21.41
N ALA A 169 10.37 12.84 22.05
CA ALA A 169 10.72 14.24 21.76
C ALA A 169 12.19 14.57 22.04
N THR A 170 12.77 14.01 23.10
CA THR A 170 14.15 14.31 23.54
C THR A 170 15.19 13.50 22.76
N THR A 171 14.96 12.19 22.58
CA THR A 171 15.93 11.29 21.94
C THR A 171 15.80 11.25 20.43
N GLY A 172 14.67 11.74 19.88
CA GLY A 172 14.40 11.72 18.45
C GLY A 172 14.10 10.33 17.89
N PRO A 173 13.86 10.24 16.57
CA PRO A 173 13.44 8.98 15.94
C PRO A 173 14.57 7.95 15.82
N LEU A 174 15.82 8.35 15.91
CA LEU A 174 17.00 7.47 15.76
C LEU A 174 17.57 7.02 17.12
N GLY A 175 17.04 7.55 18.23
CA GLY A 175 17.58 7.27 19.56
C GLY A 175 19.04 7.74 19.71
N PRO A 176 19.80 7.16 20.65
CA PRO A 176 21.19 7.55 20.96
C PRO A 176 22.20 6.92 19.97
N GLN A 177 21.94 6.92 18.68
CA GLN A 177 22.79 6.27 17.68
C GLN A 177 23.88 7.18 17.13
N ALA A 178 25.11 6.62 16.94
CA ALA A 178 26.25 7.34 16.40
C ALA A 178 26.08 7.73 14.92
N ASP A 179 25.27 6.96 14.16
CA ASP A 179 25.10 7.15 12.73
C ASP A 179 23.88 8.02 12.36
N ALA A 180 23.40 8.84 13.30
CA ALA A 180 22.23 9.69 13.09
C ALA A 180 22.35 10.58 11.84
N ALA A 181 23.54 11.14 11.56
CA ALA A 181 23.76 11.97 10.38
C ALA A 181 23.55 11.23 9.06
N THR A 182 23.84 9.94 9.02
CA THR A 182 23.65 9.10 7.81
C THR A 182 22.19 8.66 7.65
N LEU A 183 21.48 8.41 8.75
CA LEU A 183 20.13 7.87 8.73
C LEU A 183 19.03 8.94 8.71
N GLU A 184 19.28 10.13 9.27
CA GLU A 184 18.30 11.24 9.29
C GLU A 184 17.76 11.63 7.89
N PRO A 185 18.56 11.65 6.81
CA PRO A 185 18.04 11.95 5.48
C PRO A 185 16.97 10.94 4.98
N LEU A 186 16.97 9.71 5.47
CA LEU A 186 15.98 8.71 5.11
C LEU A 186 14.61 9.05 5.69
N LEU A 187 14.59 9.59 6.91
CA LEU A 187 13.36 10.01 7.59
C LEU A 187 12.66 11.20 6.91
N THR A 188 13.36 11.98 6.09
CA THR A 188 12.75 13.09 5.33
C THR A 188 11.70 12.63 4.33
N GLN A 189 11.66 11.33 3.99
CA GLN A 189 10.62 10.76 3.13
C GLN A 189 9.26 10.69 3.82
N ILE A 190 9.24 10.66 5.16
CA ILE A 190 8.00 10.66 5.95
C ILE A 190 7.59 12.11 6.19
N LYS A 191 6.49 12.52 5.58
CA LYS A 191 6.03 13.91 5.57
C LYS A 191 5.65 14.43 6.95
N THR A 192 4.95 13.62 7.74
CA THR A 192 4.46 14.00 9.05
C THR A 192 5.23 13.26 10.14
N ARG A 193 5.99 14.02 10.93
CA ARG A 193 6.79 13.52 12.04
C ARG A 193 6.34 14.19 13.32
N THR A 194 5.90 13.38 14.28
CA THR A 194 5.26 13.85 15.51
C THR A 194 6.07 13.46 16.72
N PRO A 195 6.78 14.42 17.35
CA PRO A 195 7.40 14.16 18.64
C PRO A 195 6.33 14.01 19.73
N ILE A 196 6.53 13.05 20.64
CA ILE A 196 5.68 12.79 21.79
C ILE A 196 6.56 12.78 23.03
N ASP A 197 6.00 13.18 24.16
CA ASP A 197 6.69 13.22 25.44
C ASP A 197 7.34 11.87 25.79
N ASP A 198 8.59 11.90 26.26
CA ASP A 198 9.41 10.70 26.49
C ASP A 198 8.80 9.72 27.48
N TRP A 199 8.02 10.21 28.48
CA TRP A 199 7.38 9.36 29.47
C TRP A 199 6.34 8.38 28.84
N VAL A 200 5.81 8.70 27.66
CA VAL A 200 4.90 7.80 26.93
C VAL A 200 5.64 6.56 26.42
N PHE A 201 6.94 6.68 26.15
CA PHE A 201 7.82 5.58 25.75
C PHE A 201 8.49 4.89 26.93
N SER A 202 7.98 5.04 28.14
CA SER A 202 8.44 4.28 29.29
C SER A 202 7.70 2.94 29.40
N SER A 203 8.40 1.89 29.83
CA SER A 203 7.81 0.56 30.08
C SER A 203 6.65 0.61 31.06
N ASP A 204 6.81 1.41 32.13
CA ASP A 204 5.84 1.52 33.24
C ASP A 204 4.51 2.14 32.82
N PHE A 205 4.53 2.91 31.71
CA PHE A 205 3.32 3.52 31.16
C PHE A 205 2.78 2.73 29.96
N ALA A 206 3.64 2.42 29.00
CA ALA A 206 3.24 1.86 27.69
C ALA A 206 2.68 0.44 27.81
N LEU A 207 3.32 -0.43 28.60
CA LEU A 207 2.91 -1.83 28.71
C LEU A 207 1.55 -2.00 29.40
N PRO A 208 1.26 -1.40 30.57
CA PRO A 208 -0.07 -1.51 31.18
C PRO A 208 -1.19 -0.86 30.35
N LEU A 209 -0.85 0.16 29.54
CA LEU A 209 -1.81 0.77 28.62
C LEU A 209 -2.15 -0.20 27.49
N LEU A 210 -1.15 -0.86 26.92
CA LEU A 210 -1.32 -1.82 25.85
C LEU A 210 -2.10 -3.07 26.32
N GLU A 211 -1.78 -3.60 27.48
CA GLU A 211 -2.51 -4.72 28.13
C GLU A 211 -3.99 -4.41 28.30
N ARG A 212 -4.31 -3.21 28.82
CA ARG A 212 -5.70 -2.75 28.96
C ARG A 212 -6.40 -2.60 27.62
N GLN A 213 -5.70 -2.13 26.58
CA GLN A 213 -6.26 -1.99 25.24
C GLN A 213 -6.62 -3.34 24.62
N LEU A 214 -5.73 -4.33 24.80
CA LEU A 214 -5.89 -5.67 24.25
C LEU A 214 -6.76 -6.58 25.13
N GLY A 215 -7.20 -6.10 26.30
CA GLY A 215 -8.01 -6.86 27.25
C GLY A 215 -7.31 -8.10 27.83
N SER A 216 -5.98 -8.06 27.92
CA SER A 216 -5.15 -9.17 28.36
C SER A 216 -4.32 -8.80 29.58
N GLN A 217 -3.98 -9.79 30.42
CA GLN A 217 -3.06 -9.65 31.54
C GLN A 217 -1.59 -9.94 31.17
N SER A 218 -1.35 -10.41 29.94
CA SER A 218 -0.01 -10.71 29.44
C SER A 218 0.05 -10.45 27.94
N LEU A 219 1.19 -9.94 27.48
CA LEU A 219 1.45 -9.70 26.06
C LEU A 219 2.04 -10.92 25.33
N GLU A 220 2.22 -12.06 26.03
CA GLU A 220 2.77 -13.29 25.45
C GLU A 220 1.93 -13.84 24.30
N GLY A 221 0.60 -13.84 24.48
CA GLY A 221 -0.34 -14.32 23.46
C GLY A 221 -0.31 -13.53 22.14
N PHE A 222 0.28 -12.33 22.14
CA PHE A 222 0.45 -11.48 20.98
C PHE A 222 1.87 -11.55 20.37
N GLY A 223 2.75 -12.44 20.90
CA GLY A 223 4.11 -12.61 20.42
C GLY A 223 5.10 -11.51 20.87
N LEU A 224 4.72 -10.70 21.85
CA LEU A 224 5.56 -9.59 22.35
C LEU A 224 6.48 -9.98 23.52
N SER A 225 6.46 -11.24 23.95
CA SER A 225 7.37 -11.75 24.96
C SER A 225 8.83 -11.64 24.49
N GLY A 226 9.65 -10.92 25.26
CA GLY A 226 11.04 -10.66 24.87
C GLY A 226 11.25 -9.52 23.87
N HIS A 227 10.19 -8.77 23.49
CA HIS A 227 10.23 -7.66 22.54
C HIS A 227 9.75 -6.34 23.17
N PRO A 228 10.46 -5.81 24.19
CA PRO A 228 10.00 -4.64 24.92
C PRO A 228 9.97 -3.36 24.10
N ALA A 229 10.92 -3.17 23.17
CA ALA A 229 10.95 -1.97 22.36
C ALA A 229 9.74 -1.89 21.38
N ALA A 230 9.33 -3.02 20.80
CA ALA A 230 8.13 -3.11 19.98
C ALA A 230 6.84 -2.87 20.79
N ALA A 231 6.76 -3.44 22.00
CA ALA A 231 5.62 -3.26 22.90
C ALA A 231 5.47 -1.82 23.38
N ILE A 232 6.58 -1.14 23.70
CA ILE A 232 6.60 0.28 24.06
C ILE A 232 6.14 1.16 22.88
N ALA A 233 6.66 0.91 21.68
CA ALA A 233 6.21 1.62 20.48
C ALA A 233 4.70 1.43 20.22
N ALA A 234 4.18 0.22 20.43
CA ALA A 234 2.76 -0.07 20.31
C ALA A 234 1.92 0.67 21.37
N GLY A 235 2.39 0.72 22.62
CA GLY A 235 1.76 1.49 23.70
C GLY A 235 1.69 2.98 23.39
N ALA A 236 2.74 3.54 22.80
CA ALA A 236 2.78 4.94 22.37
C ALA A 236 1.72 5.25 21.30
N ILE A 237 1.50 4.35 20.33
CA ILE A 237 0.41 4.49 19.34
C ILE A 237 -0.95 4.51 20.05
N VAL A 238 -1.20 3.58 20.97
CA VAL A 238 -2.48 3.52 21.70
C VAL A 238 -2.74 4.81 22.46
N HIS A 239 -1.72 5.34 23.15
CA HIS A 239 -1.83 6.63 23.86
C HIS A 239 -2.19 7.77 22.89
N TYR A 240 -1.46 7.88 21.80
CA TYR A 240 -1.67 8.93 20.80
C TYR A 240 -3.04 8.89 20.18
N VAL A 241 -3.51 7.72 19.77
CA VAL A 241 -4.84 7.58 19.16
C VAL A 241 -5.94 7.91 20.15
N ARG A 242 -5.86 7.44 21.40
CA ARG A 242 -6.84 7.77 22.45
C ARG A 242 -6.89 9.27 22.74
N SER A 243 -5.72 9.92 22.83
CA SER A 243 -5.63 11.36 23.11
C SER A 243 -6.15 12.22 21.95
N THR A 244 -5.96 11.79 20.70
CA THR A 244 -6.39 12.53 19.51
C THR A 244 -7.84 12.29 19.14
N GLN A 245 -8.35 11.06 19.28
CA GLN A 245 -9.76 10.73 18.97
C GLN A 245 -10.70 11.01 20.12
N GLN A 246 -10.19 11.20 21.35
CA GLN A 246 -10.98 11.38 22.58
C GLN A 246 -12.10 10.35 22.75
N SER A 247 -11.88 9.13 22.25
CA SER A 247 -12.80 8.00 22.31
C SER A 247 -12.04 6.70 22.54
N ASP A 248 -12.76 5.70 23.08
CA ASP A 248 -12.22 4.35 23.15
C ASP A 248 -12.12 3.75 21.73
N VAL A 249 -10.91 3.37 21.36
CA VAL A 249 -10.62 2.71 20.08
C VAL A 249 -10.82 1.21 20.19
N SER A 250 -12.02 0.81 20.62
CA SER A 250 -12.35 -0.59 20.92
C SER A 250 -12.25 -1.56 19.77
N HIS A 251 -12.26 -1.07 18.53
CA HIS A 251 -12.02 -1.89 17.35
C HIS A 251 -10.55 -2.28 17.17
N VAL A 252 -9.61 -1.68 17.90
CA VAL A 252 -8.20 -2.07 17.94
C VAL A 252 -8.02 -3.02 19.13
N ASP A 253 -8.43 -4.28 19.00
CA ASP A 253 -8.43 -5.30 20.07
C ASP A 253 -7.42 -6.42 19.86
N SER A 254 -6.62 -6.37 18.80
CA SER A 254 -5.61 -7.36 18.48
C SER A 254 -4.35 -6.68 17.95
N LEU A 255 -3.20 -7.25 18.31
CA LEU A 255 -1.90 -6.85 17.81
C LEU A 255 -1.18 -8.10 17.32
N ARG A 256 -0.52 -8.02 16.16
CA ARG A 256 0.29 -9.08 15.62
C ARG A 256 1.76 -8.69 15.63
N PHE A 257 2.57 -9.43 16.38
CA PHE A 257 4.02 -9.38 16.22
C PHE A 257 4.43 -10.17 14.97
N TYR A 258 5.38 -9.65 14.20
CA TYR A 258 5.93 -10.35 13.04
C TYR A 258 7.46 -10.26 13.02
N GLY A 259 8.11 -11.37 12.68
CA GLY A 259 9.54 -11.46 12.50
C GLY A 259 9.94 -11.26 11.03
N ARG A 260 11.15 -10.74 10.81
CA ARG A 260 11.71 -10.60 9.46
C ARG A 260 11.88 -11.95 8.75
N ALA A 261 12.10 -13.02 9.52
CA ALA A 261 12.32 -14.37 9.00
C ALA A 261 11.06 -15.08 8.47
N GLU A 262 9.88 -14.47 8.60
CA GLU A 262 8.60 -15.08 8.17
C GLU A 262 8.26 -14.83 6.70
N HIS A 263 8.96 -13.88 6.05
CA HIS A 263 8.65 -13.44 4.69
C HIS A 263 9.92 -13.28 3.84
N LEU A 264 9.77 -13.44 2.53
CA LEU A 264 10.78 -13.06 1.56
C LEU A 264 11.14 -11.58 1.75
N HIS A 265 12.43 -11.31 1.96
CA HIS A 265 12.88 -9.94 2.15
C HIS A 265 12.98 -9.21 0.82
N LEU A 266 12.23 -8.12 0.71
CA LEU A 266 12.26 -7.15 -0.38
C LEU A 266 12.56 -5.79 0.23
N ASP A 267 13.69 -5.18 -0.10
CA ASP A 267 13.96 -3.81 0.31
C ASP A 267 13.15 -2.80 -0.54
N GLN A 268 13.14 -1.53 -0.10
CA GLN A 268 12.40 -0.48 -0.80
C GLN A 268 12.91 -0.28 -2.24
N VAL A 269 14.21 -0.41 -2.46
CA VAL A 269 14.84 -0.26 -3.79
C VAL A 269 14.34 -1.37 -4.72
N THR A 270 14.36 -2.60 -4.26
CA THR A 270 13.88 -3.76 -5.02
C THR A 270 12.39 -3.66 -5.34
N ALA A 271 11.56 -3.32 -4.36
CA ALA A 271 10.12 -3.16 -4.58
C ALA A 271 9.80 -2.08 -5.64
N ARG A 272 10.56 -0.99 -5.64
CA ARG A 272 10.44 0.10 -6.62
C ARG A 272 11.00 -0.29 -7.99
N ASN A 273 12.21 -0.89 -8.05
CA ASN A 273 12.85 -1.28 -9.32
C ASN A 273 12.03 -2.35 -10.07
N LEU A 274 11.31 -3.19 -9.34
CA LEU A 274 10.40 -4.20 -9.90
C LEU A 274 8.98 -3.66 -10.15
N GLU A 275 8.71 -2.40 -9.85
CA GLU A 275 7.39 -1.76 -9.99
C GLU A 275 6.26 -2.61 -9.37
N LEU A 276 6.48 -3.11 -8.14
CA LEU A 276 5.53 -4.02 -7.52
C LEU A 276 4.16 -3.36 -7.27
N VAL A 277 4.17 -2.17 -6.68
CA VAL A 277 2.95 -1.46 -6.25
C VAL A 277 2.92 0.01 -6.65
N GLU A 278 4.05 0.57 -7.09
CA GLU A 278 4.21 1.94 -7.55
C GLU A 278 5.04 1.97 -8.83
N PRO A 279 4.71 2.82 -9.81
CA PRO A 279 5.49 2.93 -11.03
C PRO A 279 6.85 3.57 -10.75
N LEU A 280 7.87 3.16 -11.50
CA LEU A 280 9.23 3.71 -11.38
C LEU A 280 9.25 5.20 -11.75
N PHE A 281 8.49 5.59 -12.76
CA PHE A 281 8.34 6.97 -13.21
C PHE A 281 6.89 7.43 -13.02
N ALA A 282 6.68 8.60 -12.42
CA ALA A 282 5.35 9.16 -12.19
C ALA A 282 4.51 9.35 -13.48
N GLN A 283 5.18 9.47 -14.62
CA GLN A 283 4.55 9.64 -15.95
C GLN A 283 4.02 8.33 -16.53
N SER A 284 4.50 7.17 -16.05
CA SER A 284 4.12 5.85 -16.61
C SER A 284 2.71 5.40 -16.21
N GLY A 285 2.08 6.08 -15.23
CA GLY A 285 0.77 5.70 -14.72
C GLY A 285 0.79 4.44 -13.85
N PRO A 286 -0.28 4.20 -13.06
CA PRO A 286 -0.35 3.05 -12.15
C PRO A 286 -0.48 1.70 -12.86
N ASP A 287 -0.89 1.68 -14.12
CA ASP A 287 -1.15 0.45 -14.89
C ASP A 287 0.13 -0.34 -15.23
N THR A 288 1.31 0.25 -15.04
CA THR A 288 2.60 -0.41 -15.27
C THR A 288 3.06 -1.29 -14.09
N THR A 289 2.30 -1.37 -13.00
CA THR A 289 2.70 -2.11 -11.81
C THR A 289 2.25 -3.57 -11.81
N LEU A 290 2.99 -4.42 -11.06
CA LEU A 290 2.59 -5.82 -10.84
C LEU A 290 1.25 -5.88 -10.11
N PHE A 291 1.04 -5.03 -9.10
CA PHE A 291 -0.21 -4.98 -8.35
C PHE A 291 -1.41 -4.78 -9.28
N ARG A 292 -1.38 -3.78 -10.17
CA ARG A 292 -2.48 -3.54 -11.13
C ARG A 292 -2.69 -4.70 -12.09
N THR A 293 -1.61 -5.36 -12.47
CA THR A 293 -1.68 -6.57 -13.32
C THR A 293 -2.38 -7.72 -12.63
N MET A 294 -2.18 -7.84 -11.32
CA MET A 294 -2.73 -8.93 -10.49
C MET A 294 -4.04 -8.55 -9.79
N ASP A 295 -4.53 -7.31 -9.90
CA ASP A 295 -5.75 -6.87 -9.22
C ASP A 295 -7.01 -7.17 -10.05
N ALA A 296 -7.61 -8.31 -9.77
CA ALA A 296 -8.97 -8.64 -10.14
C ALA A 296 -9.81 -8.98 -8.88
N ALA A 297 -9.35 -8.52 -7.69
CA ALA A 297 -10.06 -8.75 -6.43
C ALA A 297 -11.40 -8.01 -6.39
N CYS A 298 -12.41 -8.67 -5.84
CA CYS A 298 -13.78 -8.17 -5.77
C CYS A 298 -14.02 -7.25 -4.58
N THR A 299 -13.27 -7.41 -3.49
CA THR A 299 -13.47 -6.69 -2.23
C THR A 299 -12.31 -5.74 -1.92
N PRO A 300 -12.56 -4.61 -1.22
CA PRO A 300 -11.47 -3.73 -0.74
C PRO A 300 -10.47 -4.44 0.17
N MET A 301 -10.94 -5.35 1.04
CA MET A 301 -10.10 -6.15 1.92
C MET A 301 -9.17 -7.07 1.13
N GLY A 302 -9.71 -7.75 0.09
CA GLY A 302 -8.93 -8.59 -0.83
C GLY A 302 -7.85 -7.81 -1.58
N LYS A 303 -8.15 -6.58 -2.04
CA LYS A 303 -7.16 -5.69 -2.68
C LYS A 303 -6.02 -5.31 -1.74
N ARG A 304 -6.33 -4.94 -0.49
CA ARG A 304 -5.30 -4.66 0.52
C ARG A 304 -4.43 -5.89 0.81
N LEU A 305 -5.06 -7.06 0.93
CA LEU A 305 -4.33 -8.31 1.16
C LEU A 305 -3.45 -8.68 -0.04
N LEU A 306 -3.92 -8.50 -1.27
CA LEU A 306 -3.11 -8.70 -2.48
C LEU A 306 -1.87 -7.80 -2.46
N ARG A 307 -2.03 -6.51 -2.21
CA ARG A 307 -0.92 -5.55 -2.10
C ARG A 307 0.08 -5.97 -1.02
N ALA A 308 -0.41 -6.34 0.16
CA ALA A 308 0.42 -6.81 1.27
C ALA A 308 1.18 -8.10 0.92
N THR A 309 0.52 -9.04 0.24
CA THR A 309 1.11 -10.33 -0.16
C THR A 309 2.23 -10.16 -1.19
N LEU A 310 2.08 -9.25 -2.16
CA LEU A 310 3.12 -8.94 -3.14
C LEU A 310 4.36 -8.27 -2.52
N LEU A 311 4.17 -7.48 -1.46
CA LEU A 311 5.26 -6.83 -0.72
C LEU A 311 5.91 -7.73 0.33
N ARG A 312 5.20 -8.79 0.75
CA ARG A 312 5.63 -9.76 1.78
C ARG A 312 5.30 -11.18 1.35
N PRO A 313 5.94 -11.72 0.29
CA PRO A 313 5.72 -13.11 -0.11
C PRO A 313 6.13 -14.07 1.01
N MET A 314 5.49 -15.22 1.07
CA MET A 314 5.73 -16.25 2.09
C MET A 314 7.04 -16.99 1.84
N ILE A 315 7.63 -17.54 2.93
CA ILE A 315 8.76 -18.47 2.86
C ILE A 315 8.45 -19.83 3.50
N ASP A 316 7.25 -20.00 4.06
CA ASP A 316 6.79 -21.31 4.56
C ASP A 316 6.25 -22.13 3.38
N PRO A 317 6.91 -23.23 3.01
CA PRO A 317 6.48 -24.06 1.90
C PRO A 317 5.09 -24.67 2.14
N THR A 318 4.75 -24.97 3.39
CA THR A 318 3.46 -25.57 3.73
C THR A 318 2.30 -24.59 3.46
N ALA A 319 2.48 -23.33 3.85
CA ALA A 319 1.50 -22.28 3.61
C ALA A 319 1.36 -21.96 2.10
N ILE A 320 2.47 -21.93 1.36
CA ILE A 320 2.47 -21.70 -0.09
C ILE A 320 1.75 -22.85 -0.81
N GLU A 321 2.07 -24.11 -0.50
CA GLU A 321 1.44 -25.29 -1.10
C GLU A 321 -0.07 -25.36 -0.79
N ALA A 322 -0.47 -25.00 0.43
CA ALA A 322 -1.88 -24.91 0.81
C ALA A 322 -2.63 -23.89 -0.05
N ARG A 323 -2.00 -22.72 -0.31
CA ARG A 323 -2.58 -21.69 -1.19
C ARG A 323 -2.61 -22.15 -2.65
N TYR A 324 -1.55 -22.81 -3.16
CA TYR A 324 -1.57 -23.40 -4.50
C TYR A 324 -2.70 -24.42 -4.68
N ALA A 325 -2.91 -25.32 -3.69
CA ALA A 325 -4.00 -26.28 -3.74
C ALA A 325 -5.38 -25.61 -3.77
N ALA A 326 -5.54 -24.50 -3.02
CA ALA A 326 -6.78 -23.74 -3.02
C ALA A 326 -7.02 -23.02 -4.35
N VAL A 327 -5.98 -22.41 -4.94
CA VAL A 327 -6.04 -21.76 -6.26
C VAL A 327 -6.38 -22.80 -7.34
N ASP A 328 -5.75 -23.96 -7.28
CA ASP A 328 -5.97 -25.05 -8.25
C ASP A 328 -7.41 -25.55 -8.25
N ALA A 329 -7.96 -25.81 -7.06
CA ALA A 329 -9.36 -26.22 -6.89
C ALA A 329 -10.33 -25.19 -7.51
N ALA A 330 -10.14 -23.89 -7.22
CA ALA A 330 -10.98 -22.83 -7.75
C ALA A 330 -10.75 -22.54 -9.24
N ARG A 331 -9.55 -22.83 -9.78
CA ARG A 331 -9.24 -22.69 -11.20
C ARG A 331 -10.01 -23.71 -12.05
N HIS A 332 -10.09 -24.95 -11.59
CA HIS A 332 -10.76 -26.03 -12.31
C HIS A 332 -12.27 -25.92 -12.32
N ASP A 333 -12.88 -25.22 -11.37
CA ASP A 333 -14.32 -25.02 -11.30
C ASP A 333 -14.71 -23.57 -11.63
N LEU A 334 -14.78 -23.28 -12.91
CA LEU A 334 -15.11 -21.94 -13.42
C LEU A 334 -16.46 -21.44 -12.89
N ILE A 335 -17.49 -22.30 -12.87
CA ILE A 335 -18.86 -21.91 -12.52
C ILE A 335 -18.90 -21.50 -11.04
N ARG A 336 -18.40 -22.37 -10.14
CA ARG A 336 -18.40 -22.10 -8.70
C ARG A 336 -17.51 -20.90 -8.35
N ARG A 337 -16.38 -20.74 -9.03
CA ARG A 337 -15.52 -19.57 -8.87
C ARG A 337 -16.24 -18.27 -9.23
N GLU A 338 -16.94 -18.23 -10.37
CA GLU A 338 -17.66 -17.02 -10.79
C GLU A 338 -18.89 -16.72 -9.92
N GLU A 339 -19.58 -17.75 -9.39
CA GLU A 339 -20.63 -17.60 -8.38
C GLU A 339 -20.06 -16.98 -7.09
N LEU A 340 -18.91 -17.47 -6.62
CA LEU A 340 -18.20 -16.93 -5.46
C LEU A 340 -17.81 -15.47 -5.67
N ARG A 341 -17.18 -15.15 -6.80
CA ARG A 341 -16.75 -13.79 -7.13
C ARG A 341 -17.93 -12.81 -7.21
N ARG A 342 -19.07 -13.26 -7.75
CA ARG A 342 -20.32 -12.46 -7.78
C ARG A 342 -20.82 -12.17 -6.37
N SER A 343 -20.79 -13.15 -5.48
CA SER A 343 -21.19 -12.96 -4.07
C SER A 343 -20.24 -12.01 -3.34
N LEU A 344 -18.93 -12.13 -3.57
CA LEU A 344 -17.90 -11.23 -3.00
C LEU A 344 -18.07 -9.78 -3.46
N SER A 345 -18.48 -9.55 -4.71
CA SER A 345 -18.61 -8.18 -5.25
C SER A 345 -19.69 -7.34 -4.57
N GLY A 346 -20.61 -7.96 -3.84
CA GLY A 346 -21.62 -7.26 -3.02
C GLY A 346 -21.12 -6.86 -1.62
N ILE A 347 -19.90 -7.26 -1.23
CA ILE A 347 -19.36 -6.98 0.10
C ILE A 347 -18.51 -5.70 0.06
N LEU A 348 -18.93 -4.71 0.82
CA LEU A 348 -18.22 -3.45 1.01
C LEU A 348 -17.06 -3.62 2.00
N ASP A 349 -16.36 -2.52 2.33
CA ASP A 349 -15.22 -2.53 3.25
C ASP A 349 -15.68 -2.70 4.70
N LEU A 350 -15.74 -3.94 5.16
CA LEU A 350 -16.20 -4.30 6.51
C LEU A 350 -15.31 -3.68 7.60
N ASP A 351 -13.99 -3.63 7.38
CA ASP A 351 -13.03 -3.08 8.35
C ASP A 351 -13.27 -1.57 8.53
N ARG A 352 -13.36 -0.82 7.42
CA ARG A 352 -13.57 0.63 7.47
C ARG A 352 -14.95 1.01 7.96
N LEU A 353 -15.98 0.22 7.64
CA LEU A 353 -17.31 0.41 8.21
C LEU A 353 -17.29 0.21 9.73
N LEU A 354 -16.66 -0.86 10.20
CA LEU A 354 -16.52 -1.14 11.63
C LEU A 354 -15.75 -0.04 12.36
N ALA A 355 -14.64 0.45 11.82
CA ALA A 355 -13.87 1.52 12.41
C ALA A 355 -14.69 2.81 12.55
N ARG A 356 -15.44 3.20 11.52
CA ARG A 356 -16.34 4.39 11.57
C ARG A 356 -17.45 4.23 12.59
N ILE A 357 -18.02 3.03 12.72
CA ILE A 357 -19.03 2.71 13.71
C ILE A 357 -18.45 2.81 15.13
N SER A 358 -17.25 2.27 15.34
CA SER A 358 -16.57 2.28 16.64
C SER A 358 -16.15 3.68 17.10
N LEU A 359 -15.77 4.55 16.16
CA LEU A 359 -15.30 5.92 16.41
C LEU A 359 -16.41 6.99 16.30
N ASP A 360 -17.66 6.59 16.44
CA ASP A 360 -18.82 7.49 16.49
C ASP A 360 -19.00 8.38 15.24
N SER A 361 -18.36 8.03 14.12
CA SER A 361 -18.41 8.78 12.86
C SER A 361 -19.39 8.22 11.83
N ALA A 362 -19.97 7.02 12.09
CA ALA A 362 -20.90 6.37 11.18
C ALA A 362 -22.33 6.91 11.31
N GLY A 363 -22.95 7.16 10.16
CA GLY A 363 -24.38 7.50 10.06
C GLY A 363 -25.27 6.26 9.86
N PRO A 364 -26.61 6.46 9.82
CA PRO A 364 -27.56 5.35 9.62
C PRO A 364 -27.32 4.54 8.34
N ARG A 365 -26.92 5.20 7.26
CA ARG A 365 -26.61 4.56 5.97
C ARG A 365 -25.37 3.66 6.03
N ASP A 366 -24.41 3.96 6.90
CA ASP A 366 -23.22 3.12 7.09
C ASP A 366 -23.57 1.80 7.77
N LEU A 367 -24.49 1.83 8.75
CA LEU A 367 -24.96 0.61 9.40
C LEU A 367 -25.77 -0.26 8.42
N LEU A 368 -26.58 0.35 7.56
CA LEU A 368 -27.27 -0.40 6.49
C LEU A 368 -26.30 -0.95 5.45
N ALA A 369 -25.24 -0.22 5.11
CA ALA A 369 -24.17 -0.67 4.22
C ALA A 369 -23.45 -1.89 4.82
N LEU A 370 -23.22 -1.89 6.13
CA LEU A 370 -22.73 -3.08 6.84
C LEU A 370 -23.74 -4.24 6.72
N ALA A 371 -25.01 -4.04 7.03
CA ALA A 371 -26.04 -5.09 6.93
C ALA A 371 -26.18 -5.64 5.52
N ALA A 372 -26.13 -4.78 4.50
CA ALA A 372 -26.15 -5.20 3.09
C ALA A 372 -24.94 -6.07 2.73
N SER A 373 -23.76 -5.73 3.24
CA SER A 373 -22.53 -6.54 3.06
C SER A 373 -22.65 -7.89 3.76
N LEU A 374 -23.15 -7.92 5.00
CA LEU A 374 -23.36 -9.16 5.76
C LEU A 374 -24.39 -10.09 5.08
N HIS A 375 -25.37 -9.55 4.38
CA HIS A 375 -26.37 -10.30 3.63
C HIS A 375 -25.76 -11.24 2.56
N HIS A 376 -24.59 -10.90 2.04
CA HIS A 376 -23.89 -11.72 1.04
C HIS A 376 -23.07 -12.88 1.65
N LEU A 377 -22.79 -12.88 2.95
CA LEU A 377 -21.93 -13.86 3.60
C LEU A 377 -22.48 -15.31 3.54
N PRO A 378 -23.78 -15.56 3.71
CA PRO A 378 -24.33 -16.92 3.53
C PRO A 378 -24.06 -17.50 2.14
N ALA A 379 -24.17 -16.68 1.09
CA ALA A 379 -23.87 -17.09 -0.29
C ALA A 379 -22.37 -17.37 -0.50
N VAL A 380 -21.48 -16.55 0.09
CA VAL A 380 -20.02 -16.82 0.09
C VAL A 380 -19.74 -18.15 0.80
N ARG A 381 -20.28 -18.37 1.98
CA ARG A 381 -20.14 -19.62 2.73
C ARG A 381 -20.64 -20.83 1.93
N GLN A 382 -21.77 -20.72 1.26
CA GLN A 382 -22.32 -21.80 0.43
C GLN A 382 -21.40 -22.09 -0.78
N SER A 383 -20.89 -21.05 -1.44
CA SER A 383 -19.97 -21.21 -2.58
C SER A 383 -18.64 -21.83 -2.16
N THR A 384 -18.09 -21.45 -0.99
CA THR A 384 -16.86 -22.04 -0.44
C THR A 384 -17.08 -23.51 -0.04
N SER A 385 -18.24 -23.85 0.54
CA SER A 385 -18.59 -25.26 0.85
C SER A 385 -18.60 -26.12 -0.41
N ARG A 386 -19.18 -25.62 -1.50
CA ARG A 386 -19.19 -26.32 -2.80
C ARG A 386 -17.80 -26.50 -3.41
N LEU A 387 -16.87 -25.54 -3.19
CA LEU A 387 -15.46 -25.67 -3.61
C LEU A 387 -14.68 -26.66 -2.73
N ALA A 388 -15.12 -26.87 -1.47
CA ALA A 388 -14.54 -27.86 -0.58
C ALA A 388 -15.01 -29.30 -0.91
N GLU A 389 -16.16 -29.47 -1.57
CA GLU A 389 -16.67 -30.77 -1.97
C GLU A 389 -15.85 -31.33 -3.13
N GLU A 390 -15.35 -32.56 -2.97
CA GLU A 390 -14.70 -33.30 -4.07
C GLU A 390 -15.69 -33.53 -5.22
N LYS A 391 -15.28 -33.25 -6.46
CA LYS A 391 -16.00 -33.76 -7.63
C LYS A 391 -15.94 -35.32 -7.60
N LYS A 392 -17.03 -35.95 -7.26
CA LYS A 392 -17.21 -37.42 -7.39
C LYS A 392 -17.24 -37.91 -8.84
N ASP A 393 -17.16 -37.03 -9.82
CA ASP A 393 -17.21 -37.34 -11.24
C ASP A 393 -15.83 -37.65 -11.81
N CYS A 394 -15.30 -38.82 -11.48
CA CYS A 394 -14.36 -39.49 -12.37
C CYS A 394 -15.21 -40.10 -13.51
N HIS A 395 -15.08 -39.56 -14.73
CA HIS A 395 -15.62 -40.22 -15.91
C HIS A 395 -15.13 -41.67 -15.94
N PRO A 396 -16.04 -42.69 -16.06
CA PRO A 396 -15.63 -44.09 -16.13
C PRO A 396 -14.96 -44.49 -17.45
N GLU A 397 -14.84 -43.55 -18.40
CA GLU A 397 -14.27 -43.84 -19.72
C GLU A 397 -12.72 -43.85 -19.80
N ALA A 398 -12.01 -43.38 -18.76
CA ALA A 398 -10.56 -43.47 -18.74
C ALA A 398 -9.99 -44.80 -18.21
N ALA A 399 -10.86 -45.65 -17.65
CA ALA A 399 -10.48 -46.95 -17.11
C ALA A 399 -10.52 -48.11 -18.14
N SER A 400 -11.13 -47.91 -19.31
CA SER A 400 -11.29 -48.99 -20.33
C SER A 400 -10.21 -49.01 -21.41
N ALA A 401 -9.24 -48.05 -21.40
CA ALA A 401 -8.18 -47.98 -22.43
C ALA A 401 -6.82 -48.58 -21.98
N ALA A 402 -6.74 -49.23 -20.82
CA ALA A 402 -5.51 -49.81 -20.28
C ALA A 402 -5.53 -51.37 -20.18
N GLU A 403 -6.30 -52.06 -21.03
CA GLU A 403 -6.12 -53.51 -21.23
C GLU A 403 -5.24 -53.76 -22.45
N GLY A 404 -3.90 -53.69 -22.27
CA GLY A 404 -2.88 -54.25 -23.15
C GLY A 404 -2.34 -55.53 -22.50
N PRO A 405 -1.79 -56.49 -23.28
CA PRO A 405 -1.68 -57.90 -22.90
C PRO A 405 -0.70 -58.21 -21.76
N CYS A 406 -1.05 -59.19 -20.97
CA CYS A 406 -0.31 -59.80 -19.88
C CYS A 406 1.16 -60.02 -20.20
N VAL A 407 2.07 -59.49 -19.41
CA VAL A 407 3.48 -59.87 -19.31
C VAL A 407 3.70 -60.45 -17.90
N SER A 408 4.49 -61.54 -17.89
CA SER A 408 4.85 -62.53 -16.87
C SER A 408 5.16 -62.01 -15.47
N PRO A 409 4.99 -62.86 -14.42
CA PRO A 409 4.99 -62.48 -12.99
C PRO A 409 6.37 -62.62 -12.34
N ASP A 410 7.44 -61.96 -12.84
CA ASP A 410 8.77 -61.99 -12.19
C ASP A 410 9.54 -60.69 -12.42
N ALA A 411 8.96 -59.53 -12.06
CA ALA A 411 9.75 -58.33 -11.91
C ALA A 411 9.41 -57.64 -10.60
N PRO A 412 10.36 -57.08 -9.81
CA PRO A 412 10.08 -56.43 -8.57
C PRO A 412 9.26 -55.15 -8.82
N ALA A 413 8.14 -55.06 -8.11
CA ALA A 413 7.22 -53.94 -8.18
C ALA A 413 7.93 -52.61 -7.84
N ALA A 414 8.40 -51.91 -8.88
CA ALA A 414 8.63 -50.47 -8.80
C ALA A 414 7.25 -49.83 -8.73
N SER A 415 6.89 -49.31 -7.56
CA SER A 415 5.64 -48.58 -7.30
C SER A 415 5.52 -47.41 -8.26
N VAL A 416 4.70 -47.55 -9.28
CA VAL A 416 4.18 -46.45 -10.07
C VAL A 416 3.39 -45.58 -9.10
N PRO A 417 3.70 -44.27 -8.95
CA PRO A 417 2.94 -43.40 -8.11
C PRO A 417 1.51 -43.37 -8.66
N CYS A 418 0.56 -43.90 -7.87
CA CYS A 418 -0.86 -43.74 -8.10
C CYS A 418 -1.15 -42.25 -8.36
N ALA A 419 -1.78 -41.95 -9.49
CA ALA A 419 -2.19 -40.59 -9.84
C ALA A 419 -2.83 -39.94 -8.61
N LEU A 420 -2.20 -38.86 -8.18
CA LEU A 420 -2.59 -38.10 -6.98
C LEU A 420 -4.08 -37.80 -7.03
N ARG A 421 -4.85 -38.45 -6.16
CA ARG A 421 -6.21 -38.01 -5.83
C ARG A 421 -6.11 -36.55 -5.41
N PRO A 422 -6.94 -35.64 -5.94
CA PRO A 422 -6.98 -34.29 -5.42
C PRO A 422 -7.33 -34.34 -3.94
N VAL A 423 -6.38 -34.00 -3.09
CA VAL A 423 -6.58 -33.87 -1.66
C VAL A 423 -7.53 -32.68 -1.46
N PRO A 424 -8.64 -32.83 -0.68
CA PRO A 424 -9.53 -31.72 -0.38
C PRO A 424 -8.71 -30.55 0.14
N SER A 425 -8.88 -29.37 -0.45
CA SER A 425 -8.09 -28.20 -0.02
C SER A 425 -8.51 -27.79 1.39
N PRO A 426 -7.64 -27.89 2.41
CA PRO A 426 -7.96 -27.50 3.78
C PRO A 426 -8.45 -26.05 3.86
N PHE A 427 -7.98 -25.20 2.95
CA PHE A 427 -8.37 -23.81 2.85
C PHE A 427 -9.88 -23.65 2.59
N TRP A 428 -10.45 -24.31 1.57
CA TRP A 428 -11.88 -24.20 1.25
C TRP A 428 -12.76 -24.82 2.34
N PHE A 429 -12.29 -25.87 2.99
CA PHE A 429 -12.98 -26.43 4.15
C PHE A 429 -13.05 -25.43 5.30
N THR A 430 -11.93 -24.79 5.65
CA THR A 430 -11.89 -23.74 6.68
C THR A 430 -12.72 -22.52 6.26
N ALA A 431 -12.64 -22.10 4.99
CA ALA A 431 -13.43 -20.99 4.47
C ALA A 431 -14.95 -21.24 4.54
N SER A 432 -15.38 -22.50 4.43
CA SER A 432 -16.80 -22.88 4.57
C SER A 432 -17.34 -22.75 5.99
N THR A 433 -16.47 -22.58 7.00
CA THR A 433 -16.86 -22.32 8.40
C THR A 433 -16.98 -20.83 8.74
N LEU A 434 -16.92 -19.96 7.74
CA LEU A 434 -17.12 -18.52 7.86
C LEU A 434 -18.38 -18.20 8.68
N ASP A 435 -18.26 -17.30 9.65
CA ASP A 435 -19.40 -16.79 10.43
C ASP A 435 -20.24 -15.85 9.56
N PRO A 436 -21.50 -16.19 9.23
CA PRO A 436 -22.33 -15.36 8.36
C PRO A 436 -22.89 -14.11 9.05
N LEU A 437 -22.80 -14.00 10.40
CA LEU A 437 -23.29 -12.86 11.18
C LEU A 437 -24.79 -12.53 10.94
N ASP A 438 -25.62 -13.56 10.70
CA ASP A 438 -27.06 -13.43 10.37
C ASP A 438 -27.83 -12.74 11.50
N ASP A 439 -27.46 -13.01 12.76
CA ASP A 439 -28.04 -12.39 13.95
C ASP A 439 -27.81 -10.87 13.96
N LEU A 440 -26.63 -10.43 13.58
CA LEU A 440 -26.28 -9.02 13.52
C LEU A 440 -26.95 -8.32 12.32
N GLN A 441 -26.90 -8.95 11.15
CA GLN A 441 -27.56 -8.48 9.94
C GLN A 441 -29.07 -8.27 10.18
N SER A 442 -29.75 -9.27 10.75
CA SER A 442 -31.16 -9.20 11.05
C SER A 442 -31.50 -8.10 12.08
N THR A 443 -30.66 -7.93 13.11
CA THR A 443 -30.82 -6.88 14.10
C THR A 443 -30.75 -5.50 13.47
N ILE A 444 -29.76 -5.23 12.60
CA ILE A 444 -29.59 -3.93 11.96
C ILE A 444 -30.79 -3.63 11.04
N THR A 445 -31.16 -4.59 10.20
CA THR A 445 -32.27 -4.43 9.22
C THR A 445 -33.62 -4.26 9.89
N ALA A 446 -33.85 -4.95 11.02
CA ALA A 446 -35.08 -4.81 11.77
C ALA A 446 -35.19 -3.46 12.49
N THR A 447 -34.04 -2.90 12.92
CA THR A 447 -34.01 -1.67 13.73
C THR A 447 -34.11 -0.39 12.89
N LEU A 448 -33.52 -0.38 11.68
CA LEU A 448 -33.46 0.80 10.83
C LEU A 448 -34.48 0.76 9.70
N VAL A 449 -34.97 1.93 9.29
CA VAL A 449 -35.78 2.05 8.07
C VAL A 449 -34.93 1.78 6.82
N PRO A 450 -35.48 1.27 5.71
CA PRO A 450 -34.72 0.92 4.51
C PRO A 450 -34.01 2.11 3.85
N ASP A 451 -34.55 3.31 3.89
CA ASP A 451 -33.94 4.54 3.35
C ASP A 451 -33.95 5.64 4.41
N PRO A 452 -32.97 5.62 5.34
CA PRO A 452 -32.90 6.62 6.38
C PRO A 452 -32.36 7.96 5.85
N PRO A 453 -32.70 9.08 6.50
CA PRO A 453 -32.09 10.38 6.22
C PRO A 453 -30.57 10.34 6.42
N LEU A 454 -29.88 11.34 5.88
CA LEU A 454 -28.42 11.44 6.00
C LEU A 454 -27.98 11.68 7.45
N ALA A 455 -28.67 12.58 8.13
CA ALA A 455 -28.33 12.96 9.49
C ALA A 455 -29.36 12.41 10.48
N LEU A 456 -28.86 11.83 11.57
CA LEU A 456 -29.69 11.33 12.68
C LEU A 456 -30.58 12.46 13.31
N ALA A 457 -30.12 13.70 13.23
CA ALA A 457 -30.86 14.85 13.73
C ALA A 457 -32.17 15.17 12.97
N GLU A 458 -32.32 14.65 11.74
CA GLU A 458 -33.52 14.82 10.93
C GLU A 458 -34.70 13.97 11.46
N GLY A 459 -34.39 12.88 12.22
CA GLY A 459 -35.35 11.90 12.70
C GLY A 459 -35.84 10.95 11.59
N GLY A 460 -36.67 9.98 11.97
CA GLY A 460 -37.20 9.00 11.01
C GLY A 460 -36.22 7.88 10.64
N VAL A 461 -35.26 7.60 11.49
CA VAL A 461 -34.19 6.59 11.27
C VAL A 461 -34.59 5.19 11.75
N ILE A 462 -35.31 5.11 12.87
CA ILE A 462 -35.70 3.83 13.50
C ILE A 462 -36.96 3.28 12.85
N ALA A 463 -37.01 1.97 12.62
CA ALA A 463 -38.18 1.30 12.05
C ALA A 463 -39.40 1.38 13.01
N PRO A 464 -40.63 1.39 12.49
CA PRO A 464 -41.83 1.26 13.32
C PRO A 464 -41.86 -0.06 14.09
N GLY A 465 -42.44 -0.07 15.30
CA GLY A 465 -42.57 -1.26 16.12
C GLY A 465 -41.38 -1.60 17.02
N ILE A 466 -40.33 -0.77 17.01
CA ILE A 466 -39.12 -0.99 17.84
C ILE A 466 -39.31 -0.43 19.26
N ASP A 467 -39.90 0.75 19.37
CA ASP A 467 -40.14 1.40 20.65
C ASP A 467 -41.59 2.00 20.66
N PRO A 468 -42.48 1.53 21.59
CA PRO A 468 -43.85 1.98 21.63
C PRO A 468 -43.99 3.51 21.88
N GLU A 469 -43.12 4.08 22.73
CA GLU A 469 -43.10 5.53 23.01
C GLU A 469 -42.80 6.32 21.76
N LEU A 470 -41.84 5.85 20.94
CA LEU A 470 -41.48 6.47 19.68
C LEU A 470 -42.65 6.45 18.67
N ASP A 471 -43.35 5.33 18.59
CA ASP A 471 -44.46 5.16 17.67
C ASP A 471 -45.66 6.03 18.09
N ASP A 472 -45.93 6.16 19.38
CA ASP A 472 -46.94 7.10 19.92
C ASP A 472 -46.59 8.55 19.58
N LEU A 473 -45.32 8.96 19.78
CA LEU A 473 -44.87 10.33 19.46
C LEU A 473 -44.96 10.64 17.95
N ARG A 474 -44.65 9.67 17.10
CA ARG A 474 -44.79 9.78 15.64
C ARG A 474 -46.26 9.89 15.22
N SER A 475 -47.18 9.17 15.92
CA SER A 475 -48.62 9.26 15.67
C SER A 475 -49.16 10.64 15.99
N ILE A 476 -48.68 11.29 17.08
CA ILE A 476 -48.97 12.67 17.41
C ILE A 476 -48.49 13.62 16.30
N GLY A 477 -47.28 13.43 15.79
CA GLY A 477 -46.72 14.21 14.69
C GLY A 477 -47.48 14.05 13.36
N SER A 478 -47.95 12.86 13.03
CA SER A 478 -48.71 12.57 11.81
C SER A 478 -50.16 13.02 11.90
N SER A 479 -50.82 12.72 13.03
CA SER A 479 -52.18 13.24 13.31
C SER A 479 -52.20 14.74 13.40
N GLY A 480 -51.06 15.36 13.69
CA GLY A 480 -50.86 16.79 13.75
C GLY A 480 -51.18 17.54 12.47
N ARG A 481 -50.80 17.03 11.34
CA ARG A 481 -51.13 17.63 10.04
C ARG A 481 -52.64 17.58 9.77
N ALA A 482 -53.27 16.47 10.11
CA ALA A 482 -54.72 16.31 9.97
C ALA A 482 -55.47 17.25 10.93
N SER A 483 -54.98 17.38 12.18
CA SER A 483 -55.60 18.31 13.18
C SER A 483 -55.41 19.79 12.80
N ILE A 484 -54.26 20.15 12.23
CA ILE A 484 -54.05 21.52 11.71
C ILE A 484 -54.97 21.81 10.53
N ALA A 485 -55.14 20.85 9.60
CA ALA A 485 -56.13 21.00 8.52
C ALA A 485 -57.56 21.11 9.06
N ALA A 486 -57.90 20.37 10.11
CA ALA A 486 -59.20 20.48 10.78
C ALA A 486 -59.36 21.83 11.49
N ILE A 487 -58.31 22.38 12.12
CA ILE A 487 -58.29 23.72 12.68
C ILE A 487 -58.50 24.75 11.56
N GLU A 488 -57.79 24.62 10.43
CA GLU A 488 -57.95 25.53 9.28
C GLU A 488 -59.37 25.52 8.74
N ASP A 489 -59.96 24.36 8.56
CA ASP A 489 -61.34 24.23 8.05
C ASP A 489 -62.38 24.76 9.06
N ARG A 490 -62.19 24.54 10.34
CA ARG A 490 -63.05 25.03 11.39
C ARG A 490 -62.97 26.58 11.49
N GLU A 491 -61.74 27.12 11.44
CA GLU A 491 -61.53 28.56 11.50
C GLU A 491 -62.01 29.28 10.23
N ARG A 492 -61.91 28.64 9.05
CA ARG A 492 -62.54 29.13 7.82
C ARG A 492 -64.05 29.25 7.96
N ARG A 493 -64.69 28.22 8.50
CA ARG A 493 -66.15 28.24 8.74
C ARG A 493 -66.58 29.28 9.79
N ARG A 494 -65.79 29.39 10.88
CA ARG A 494 -66.05 30.31 11.98
C ARG A 494 -65.92 31.79 11.55
N THR A 495 -64.91 32.12 10.78
CA THR A 495 -64.55 33.47 10.35
C THR A 495 -65.21 33.87 9.04
N GLY A 496 -65.68 32.92 8.24
CA GLY A 496 -66.15 33.14 6.88
C GLY A 496 -65.09 33.55 5.87
N ILE A 497 -63.79 33.44 6.24
CA ILE A 497 -62.65 33.84 5.41
C ILE A 497 -62.22 32.69 4.59
N GLY A 498 -62.64 32.51 3.34
CA GLY A 498 -62.27 31.40 2.47
C GLY A 498 -60.77 31.35 2.10
N SER A 499 -60.06 32.48 2.19
CA SER A 499 -58.62 32.59 1.90
C SER A 499 -57.71 32.30 3.11
N LEU A 500 -58.26 32.02 4.29
CA LEU A 500 -57.54 31.71 5.51
C LEU A 500 -56.70 30.44 5.28
N LYS A 501 -55.40 30.49 5.63
CA LYS A 501 -54.47 29.34 5.59
C LYS A 501 -53.68 29.25 6.86
N VAL A 502 -53.53 28.03 7.40
CA VAL A 502 -52.60 27.76 8.47
C VAL A 502 -51.28 27.33 7.83
N ARG A 503 -50.20 28.03 8.16
CA ARG A 503 -48.85 27.78 7.65
C ARG A 503 -47.84 27.68 8.78
N PHE A 504 -46.72 27.08 8.49
CA PHE A 504 -45.57 26.97 9.39
C PHE A 504 -44.39 27.81 8.88
N ASN A 505 -43.66 28.43 9.81
CA ASN A 505 -42.42 29.14 9.57
C ASN A 505 -41.47 28.84 10.73
N SER A 506 -40.20 28.50 10.44
CA SER A 506 -39.19 28.14 11.44
C SER A 506 -38.93 29.20 12.52
N VAL A 507 -39.21 30.50 12.23
CA VAL A 507 -39.00 31.62 13.16
C VAL A 507 -40.24 31.87 14.02
N PHE A 508 -41.43 31.72 13.43
CA PHE A 508 -42.72 32.12 14.08
C PHE A 508 -43.62 30.92 14.41
N GLY A 509 -43.22 29.69 14.07
CA GLY A 509 -44.05 28.50 14.27
C GLY A 509 -45.28 28.44 13.37
N TYR A 510 -46.36 27.80 13.86
CA TYR A 510 -47.65 27.80 13.16
C TYR A 510 -48.36 29.13 13.28
N TYR A 511 -48.95 29.59 12.16
CA TYR A 511 -49.70 30.83 12.10
C TYR A 511 -50.84 30.75 11.09
N ILE A 512 -51.86 31.54 11.37
CA ILE A 512 -53.01 31.76 10.49
C ILE A 512 -52.67 32.98 9.62
N GLU A 513 -52.60 32.82 8.30
CA GLU A 513 -52.36 33.91 7.36
C GLU A 513 -53.68 34.43 6.81
N ILE A 514 -53.94 35.72 7.00
CA ILE A 514 -55.17 36.42 6.55
C ILE A 514 -54.73 37.61 5.68
N THR A 515 -55.33 37.73 4.52
CA THR A 515 -55.13 38.88 3.60
C THR A 515 -55.68 40.15 4.20
N LYS A 516 -55.09 41.31 3.91
CA LYS A 516 -55.51 42.63 4.44
C LYS A 516 -56.96 42.97 4.13
N SER A 517 -57.48 42.43 3.04
CA SER A 517 -58.90 42.62 2.67
C SER A 517 -59.93 42.04 3.67
N ASN A 518 -59.51 41.07 4.46
CA ASN A 518 -60.37 40.32 5.38
C ASN A 518 -60.11 40.61 6.88
N LEU A 519 -59.29 41.62 7.18
CA LEU A 519 -58.95 41.97 8.57
C LEU A 519 -60.11 42.36 9.42
N ALA A 520 -61.17 42.92 8.85
CA ALA A 520 -62.40 43.31 9.57
C ALA A 520 -63.18 42.09 10.13
N SER A 521 -62.98 40.92 9.58
CA SER A 521 -63.61 39.66 9.97
C SER A 521 -62.72 38.81 10.93
N VAL A 522 -61.60 39.35 11.41
CA VAL A 522 -60.73 38.67 12.35
C VAL A 522 -61.32 38.67 13.76
N PRO A 523 -61.53 37.52 14.40
CA PRO A 523 -62.08 37.45 15.78
C PRO A 523 -61.11 38.05 16.80
N ALA A 524 -61.69 38.55 17.91
CA ALA A 524 -60.91 39.19 18.98
C ALA A 524 -59.96 38.29 19.75
N ASP A 525 -60.11 36.95 19.64
CA ASP A 525 -59.28 35.97 20.26
C ASP A 525 -58.01 35.60 19.43
N TYR A 526 -57.84 36.24 18.26
CA TYR A 526 -56.64 36.08 17.46
C TYR A 526 -55.54 37.03 17.95
N GLU A 527 -54.40 36.47 18.33
CA GLU A 527 -53.20 37.22 18.67
C GLU A 527 -52.35 37.50 17.41
N ARG A 528 -52.05 38.77 17.17
CA ARG A 528 -51.23 39.16 16.01
C ARG A 528 -49.74 38.81 16.25
N LYS A 529 -49.14 38.01 15.37
CA LYS A 529 -47.70 37.67 15.40
C LYS A 529 -46.85 38.57 14.48
N GLN A 530 -47.32 38.88 13.26
CA GLN A 530 -46.55 39.66 12.30
C GLN A 530 -47.45 40.34 11.26
N THR A 531 -47.06 41.56 10.86
CA THR A 531 -47.68 42.30 9.76
C THR A 531 -46.83 42.22 8.50
N LEU A 532 -47.38 41.78 7.36
CA LEU A 532 -46.76 41.72 6.05
C LEU A 532 -47.35 42.76 5.10
N VAL A 533 -46.72 42.93 3.92
CA VAL A 533 -47.20 43.92 2.93
C VAL A 533 -48.66 43.65 2.50
N ASN A 534 -49.06 42.39 2.27
CA ASN A 534 -50.37 41.99 1.73
C ASN A 534 -51.20 41.10 2.67
N ALA A 535 -50.71 40.73 3.84
CA ALA A 535 -51.36 39.81 4.78
C ALA A 535 -50.91 40.11 6.21
N GLU A 536 -51.65 39.59 7.20
CA GLU A 536 -51.23 39.55 8.59
C GLU A 536 -51.22 38.10 9.09
N ARG A 537 -50.35 37.85 10.05
CA ARG A 537 -50.15 36.54 10.66
C ARG A 537 -50.67 36.56 12.09
N PHE A 538 -51.52 35.60 12.39
CA PHE A 538 -52.17 35.47 13.68
C PHE A 538 -51.92 34.10 14.29
N THR A 539 -52.09 33.99 15.59
CA THR A 539 -52.15 32.71 16.31
C THR A 539 -53.36 32.65 17.19
N THR A 540 -53.76 31.44 17.58
CA THR A 540 -54.81 31.24 18.60
C THR A 540 -54.23 30.46 19.77
N PRO A 541 -54.79 30.52 20.98
CA PRO A 541 -54.36 29.74 22.12
C PRO A 541 -54.27 28.22 21.78
N GLU A 542 -55.28 27.71 21.07
CA GLU A 542 -55.34 26.30 20.65
C GLU A 542 -54.21 25.93 19.66
N LEU A 543 -53.94 26.81 18.69
CA LEU A 543 -52.86 26.58 17.72
C LEU A 543 -51.51 26.62 18.41
N LYS A 544 -51.33 27.45 19.42
CA LYS A 544 -50.12 27.57 20.21
C LYS A 544 -49.90 26.35 21.12
N ASP A 545 -50.92 25.85 21.79
CA ASP A 545 -50.88 24.65 22.60
C ASP A 545 -50.55 23.43 21.73
N TYR A 546 -51.17 23.41 20.56
CA TYR A 546 -50.95 22.33 19.60
C TYR A 546 -49.51 22.35 19.02
N GLU A 547 -49.01 23.53 18.66
CA GLU A 547 -47.64 23.77 18.25
C GLU A 547 -46.66 23.24 19.30
N THR A 548 -46.86 23.59 20.56
CA THR A 548 -46.00 23.13 21.66
C THR A 548 -45.98 21.60 21.77
N LYS A 549 -47.16 20.93 21.66
CA LYS A 549 -47.26 19.48 21.69
C LYS A 549 -46.52 18.80 20.52
N VAL A 550 -46.66 19.33 19.31
CA VAL A 550 -46.01 18.77 18.11
C VAL A 550 -44.51 18.96 18.16
N LEU A 551 -44.00 20.13 18.54
CA LEU A 551 -42.57 20.41 18.66
C LEU A 551 -41.91 19.56 19.76
N THR A 552 -42.53 19.47 20.94
CA THR A 552 -42.04 18.64 22.04
C THR A 552 -42.05 17.15 21.66
N ALA A 553 -43.08 16.68 20.95
CA ALA A 553 -43.13 15.30 20.46
C ALA A 553 -42.03 15.02 19.44
N GLN A 554 -41.73 15.96 18.54
CA GLN A 554 -40.66 15.82 17.55
C GLN A 554 -39.26 15.80 18.20
N GLU A 555 -38.97 16.70 19.12
CA GLU A 555 -37.70 16.77 19.85
C GLU A 555 -37.47 15.47 20.65
N ARG A 556 -38.51 15.01 21.38
CA ARG A 556 -38.43 13.77 22.16
C ARG A 556 -38.29 12.53 21.27
N SER A 557 -38.96 12.51 20.11
CA SER A 557 -38.79 11.42 19.10
C SER A 557 -37.36 11.33 18.64
N VAL A 558 -36.73 12.46 18.27
CA VAL A 558 -35.31 12.48 17.86
C VAL A 558 -34.36 12.03 18.98
N GLU A 559 -34.66 12.38 20.23
CA GLU A 559 -33.88 11.97 21.39
C GLU A 559 -33.93 10.43 21.59
N ILE A 560 -35.15 9.86 21.51
CA ILE A 560 -35.35 8.40 21.60
C ILE A 560 -34.62 7.71 20.45
N GLU A 561 -34.74 8.22 19.21
CA GLU A 561 -34.03 7.66 18.05
C GLU A 561 -32.53 7.70 18.22
N LYS A 562 -31.93 8.78 18.75
CA LYS A 562 -30.50 8.87 19.07
C LYS A 562 -30.09 7.81 20.10
N ARG A 563 -30.90 7.59 21.14
CA ARG A 563 -30.64 6.56 22.17
C ARG A 563 -30.67 5.15 21.57
N LEU A 564 -31.67 4.85 20.76
CA LEU A 564 -31.82 3.53 20.10
C LEU A 564 -30.72 3.30 19.08
N PHE A 565 -30.36 4.31 18.31
CA PHE A 565 -29.24 4.23 17.35
C PHE A 565 -27.90 4.01 18.06
N ALA A 566 -27.64 4.70 19.19
CA ALA A 566 -26.45 4.48 19.99
C ALA A 566 -26.40 3.07 20.59
N ALA A 567 -27.55 2.51 21.02
CA ALA A 567 -27.65 1.14 21.49
C ALA A 567 -27.36 0.11 20.38
N LEU A 568 -27.90 0.33 19.17
CA LEU A 568 -27.60 -0.52 18.00
C LEU A 568 -26.11 -0.48 17.66
N ARG A 569 -25.51 0.70 17.64
CA ARG A 569 -24.10 0.89 17.37
C ARG A 569 -23.23 0.16 18.40
N ARG A 570 -23.56 0.28 19.70
CA ARG A 570 -22.87 -0.45 20.77
C ARG A 570 -22.92 -1.97 20.54
N ARG A 571 -24.07 -2.51 20.16
CA ARG A 571 -24.21 -3.94 19.85
C ARG A 571 -23.34 -4.38 18.67
N ILE A 572 -23.16 -3.54 17.65
CA ILE A 572 -22.23 -3.82 16.55
C ILE A 572 -20.79 -3.86 17.06
N VAL A 573 -20.39 -2.89 17.88
CA VAL A 573 -19.04 -2.80 18.47
C VAL A 573 -18.73 -4.00 19.38
N GLU A 574 -19.70 -4.48 20.15
CA GLU A 574 -19.57 -5.72 20.96
C GLU A 574 -19.27 -6.96 20.09
N ASN A 575 -19.64 -6.94 18.82
CA ASN A 575 -19.36 -7.99 17.84
C ASN A 575 -18.15 -7.68 16.94
N ALA A 576 -17.33 -6.67 17.26
CA ALA A 576 -16.22 -6.22 16.44
C ALA A 576 -15.22 -7.35 16.08
N SER A 577 -14.88 -8.20 17.04
CA SER A 577 -13.95 -9.32 16.82
C SER A 577 -14.51 -10.39 15.85
N ARG A 578 -15.84 -10.61 15.85
CA ARG A 578 -16.50 -11.50 14.89
C ARG A 578 -16.44 -10.91 13.48
N ILE A 579 -16.79 -9.63 13.35
CA ILE A 579 -16.78 -8.91 12.05
C ILE A 579 -15.36 -8.93 11.46
N ARG A 580 -14.31 -8.68 12.26
CA ARG A 580 -12.93 -8.69 11.77
C ARG A 580 -12.45 -10.08 11.35
N ARG A 581 -12.77 -11.12 12.11
CA ARG A 581 -12.45 -12.50 11.70
C ARG A 581 -13.12 -12.83 10.36
N THR A 582 -14.37 -12.44 10.21
CA THR A 582 -15.09 -12.61 8.95
C THR A 582 -14.47 -11.78 7.82
N SER A 583 -14.11 -10.51 8.07
CA SER A 583 -13.43 -9.66 7.10
C SER A 583 -12.09 -10.26 6.63
N ALA A 584 -11.28 -10.75 7.55
CA ALA A 584 -10.01 -11.42 7.24
C ALA A 584 -10.23 -12.69 6.40
N ALA A 585 -11.23 -13.51 6.75
CA ALA A 585 -11.58 -14.69 5.98
C ALA A 585 -12.07 -14.33 4.56
N VAL A 586 -12.90 -13.29 4.42
CA VAL A 586 -13.35 -12.78 3.12
C VAL A 586 -12.17 -12.28 2.27
N ALA A 587 -11.21 -11.59 2.88
CA ALA A 587 -10.01 -11.12 2.17
C ALA A 587 -9.18 -12.30 1.62
N GLU A 588 -8.96 -13.34 2.42
CA GLU A 588 -8.22 -14.55 1.98
C GLU A 588 -8.99 -15.31 0.89
N ILE A 589 -10.30 -15.47 1.04
CA ILE A 589 -11.17 -16.10 0.03
C ILE A 589 -11.08 -15.33 -1.29
N ASP A 590 -11.16 -14.01 -1.25
CA ASP A 590 -11.10 -13.15 -2.43
C ASP A 590 -9.71 -13.19 -3.08
N LEU A 591 -8.63 -13.20 -2.31
CA LEU A 591 -7.26 -13.33 -2.82
C LEU A 591 -7.07 -14.65 -3.60
N VAL A 592 -7.53 -15.78 -3.04
CA VAL A 592 -7.42 -17.08 -3.70
C VAL A 592 -8.30 -17.15 -4.95
N ALA A 593 -9.53 -16.62 -4.89
CA ALA A 593 -10.44 -16.54 -6.04
C ALA A 593 -9.88 -15.64 -7.14
N ASN A 594 -9.20 -14.54 -6.78
CA ASN A 594 -8.50 -13.63 -7.68
C ASN A 594 -7.36 -14.35 -8.42
N PHE A 595 -6.47 -15.05 -7.69
CA PHE A 595 -5.37 -15.81 -8.30
C PHE A 595 -5.89 -16.91 -9.23
N ALA A 596 -6.93 -17.63 -8.83
CA ALA A 596 -7.57 -18.66 -9.65
C ALA A 596 -8.22 -18.09 -10.92
N HIS A 597 -8.83 -16.91 -10.82
CA HIS A 597 -9.43 -16.20 -11.96
C HIS A 597 -8.36 -15.81 -12.97
N LEU A 598 -7.30 -15.15 -12.54
CA LEU A 598 -6.19 -14.74 -13.41
C LEU A 598 -5.43 -15.93 -14.01
N ALA A 599 -5.23 -17.00 -13.23
CA ALA A 599 -4.60 -18.22 -13.72
C ALA A 599 -5.42 -18.88 -14.84
N GLY A 600 -6.74 -18.84 -14.75
CA GLY A 600 -7.62 -19.32 -15.83
C GLY A 600 -7.64 -18.38 -17.04
N LEU A 601 -7.70 -17.07 -16.81
CA LEU A 601 -7.80 -16.06 -17.87
C LEU A 601 -6.50 -15.95 -18.72
N ARG A 602 -5.33 -16.04 -18.06
CA ARG A 602 -4.01 -15.76 -18.68
C ARG A 602 -3.13 -17.00 -18.83
N ASN A 603 -3.69 -18.19 -18.65
CA ASN A 603 -2.96 -19.47 -18.74
C ASN A 603 -1.69 -19.49 -17.88
N TYR A 604 -1.83 -19.11 -16.60
CA TYR A 604 -0.75 -19.24 -15.62
C TYR A 604 -0.68 -20.68 -15.11
N THR A 605 0.52 -21.14 -14.81
CA THR A 605 0.80 -22.51 -14.37
C THR A 605 1.15 -22.57 -12.89
N ARG A 606 0.85 -23.70 -12.25
CA ARG A 606 1.23 -23.95 -10.86
C ARG A 606 2.74 -24.18 -10.75
N PRO A 607 3.48 -23.38 -9.94
CA PRO A 607 4.87 -23.63 -9.66
C PRO A 607 5.04 -24.86 -8.76
N ARG A 608 6.23 -25.50 -8.85
CA ARG A 608 6.64 -26.60 -7.99
C ARG A 608 7.75 -26.13 -7.06
N ILE A 609 7.59 -26.38 -5.76
CA ILE A 609 8.60 -26.09 -4.74
C ILE A 609 9.55 -27.28 -4.61
N GLU A 610 10.86 -27.00 -4.58
CA GLU A 610 11.92 -27.97 -4.31
C GLU A 610 12.74 -27.56 -3.08
N THR A 611 13.40 -28.52 -2.47
CA THR A 611 14.31 -28.26 -1.34
C THR A 611 15.66 -27.69 -1.78
N ALA A 612 16.09 -28.07 -2.99
CA ALA A 612 17.32 -27.57 -3.60
C ALA A 612 17.18 -26.09 -3.98
N PRO A 613 18.23 -25.26 -3.82
CA PRO A 613 18.20 -23.84 -4.18
C PRO A 613 18.31 -23.63 -5.70
N LEU A 614 17.42 -24.25 -6.46
CA LEU A 614 17.33 -24.12 -7.91
C LEU A 614 16.25 -23.11 -8.34
N LEU A 615 16.34 -22.63 -9.57
CA LEU A 615 15.32 -21.83 -10.24
C LEU A 615 15.28 -22.25 -11.71
N GLU A 616 14.28 -23.02 -12.07
CA GLU A 616 13.99 -23.44 -13.44
C GLU A 616 12.68 -22.83 -13.90
N ILE A 617 12.71 -22.09 -14.99
CA ILE A 617 11.54 -21.49 -15.63
C ILE A 617 11.61 -21.85 -17.11
N ALA A 618 10.59 -22.53 -17.62
CA ALA A 618 10.42 -22.81 -19.04
C ALA A 618 9.30 -21.94 -19.60
N GLY A 619 9.53 -21.28 -20.73
CA GLY A 619 8.56 -20.43 -21.39
C GLY A 619 8.07 -19.26 -20.52
N GLY A 620 8.99 -18.67 -19.72
CA GLY A 620 8.64 -17.55 -18.83
C GLY A 620 8.23 -16.28 -19.58
N ARG A 621 7.21 -15.59 -19.09
CA ARG A 621 6.66 -14.35 -19.66
C ARG A 621 6.61 -13.26 -18.59
N HIS A 622 6.80 -12.01 -18.99
CA HIS A 622 6.75 -10.88 -18.05
C HIS A 622 5.29 -10.46 -17.81
N PRO A 623 4.72 -10.64 -16.60
CA PRO A 623 3.27 -10.51 -16.37
C PRO A 623 2.71 -9.14 -16.77
N VAL A 624 3.45 -8.06 -16.51
CA VAL A 624 2.99 -6.69 -16.79
C VAL A 624 3.08 -6.39 -18.27
N ILE A 625 4.23 -6.69 -18.92
CA ILE A 625 4.45 -6.38 -20.33
C ILE A 625 3.53 -7.23 -21.21
N GLU A 626 3.38 -8.53 -20.90
CA GLU A 626 2.43 -9.41 -21.59
C GLU A 626 1.02 -8.81 -21.57
N ARG A 627 0.53 -8.38 -20.41
CA ARG A 627 -0.79 -7.75 -20.29
C ARG A 627 -0.92 -6.48 -21.15
N LEU A 628 0.08 -5.59 -21.08
CA LEU A 628 0.05 -4.34 -21.83
C LEU A 628 0.09 -4.57 -23.36
N MET A 629 0.84 -5.58 -23.82
CA MET A 629 0.88 -5.98 -25.24
C MET A 629 -0.46 -6.58 -25.69
N ASP A 630 -1.07 -7.42 -24.87
CA ASP A 630 -2.39 -8.00 -25.15
C ASP A 630 -3.48 -6.91 -25.25
N GLU A 631 -3.44 -5.91 -24.37
CA GLU A 631 -4.39 -4.78 -24.35
C GLU A 631 -4.18 -3.81 -25.53
N SER A 632 -2.94 -3.61 -25.99
CA SER A 632 -2.64 -2.77 -27.14
C SER A 632 -2.90 -3.46 -28.49
N GLY A 633 -3.05 -4.78 -28.49
CA GLY A 633 -3.20 -5.58 -29.70
C GLY A 633 -1.89 -5.70 -30.51
N ASP A 634 -0.75 -5.44 -29.87
CA ASP A 634 0.58 -5.56 -30.44
C ASP A 634 1.01 -7.03 -30.61
N THR A 635 2.25 -7.20 -31.03
CA THR A 635 2.87 -8.55 -31.17
C THR A 635 2.87 -9.29 -29.83
N ARG A 636 2.75 -10.62 -29.87
CA ARG A 636 2.80 -11.46 -28.66
C ARG A 636 4.15 -11.36 -27.97
N PHE A 637 4.13 -11.40 -26.63
CA PHE A 637 5.34 -11.49 -25.81
C PHE A 637 6.16 -12.73 -26.18
N VAL A 638 7.47 -12.57 -26.31
CA VAL A 638 8.40 -13.68 -26.60
C VAL A 638 8.83 -14.34 -25.28
N PRO A 639 8.40 -15.59 -25.03
CA PRO A 639 8.80 -16.29 -23.79
C PRO A 639 10.28 -16.67 -23.81
N ASN A 640 10.88 -16.72 -22.61
CA ASN A 640 12.29 -17.11 -22.43
C ASN A 640 12.45 -18.08 -21.26
N ASP A 641 13.42 -18.97 -21.39
CA ASP A 641 13.80 -19.94 -20.38
C ASP A 641 14.83 -19.37 -19.40
N LEU A 642 14.90 -19.96 -18.20
CA LEU A 642 15.90 -19.66 -17.19
C LEU A 642 16.23 -20.93 -16.40
N TYR A 643 17.51 -21.18 -16.19
CA TYR A 643 17.97 -22.20 -15.27
C TYR A 643 19.14 -21.72 -14.43
N LEU A 644 19.00 -21.76 -13.11
CA LEU A 644 20.01 -21.47 -12.09
C LEU A 644 19.95 -22.53 -11.00
N ASP A 645 21.09 -22.98 -10.51
CA ASP A 645 21.20 -23.92 -9.40
C ASP A 645 22.34 -23.52 -8.46
N ALA A 646 22.01 -23.10 -7.26
CA ALA A 646 22.95 -22.70 -6.21
C ALA A 646 23.33 -23.85 -5.27
N SER A 647 22.98 -25.11 -5.57
CA SER A 647 23.40 -26.29 -4.78
C SER A 647 24.91 -26.47 -4.82
N GLU A 648 25.52 -26.92 -3.71
CA GLU A 648 26.97 -27.03 -3.58
C GLU A 648 27.59 -28.13 -4.48
N ASN A 649 26.86 -29.22 -4.73
CA ASN A 649 27.35 -30.41 -5.42
C ASN A 649 26.92 -30.52 -6.88
N THR A 650 26.74 -29.40 -7.58
CA THR A 650 26.34 -29.38 -8.99
C THR A 650 27.33 -28.60 -9.84
N SER A 651 27.50 -29.01 -11.10
CA SER A 651 28.19 -28.24 -12.13
C SER A 651 27.29 -27.21 -12.82
N ALA A 652 26.04 -27.16 -12.45
CA ALA A 652 25.08 -26.20 -13.02
C ALA A 652 25.43 -24.75 -12.64
N ALA A 653 25.05 -23.81 -13.48
CA ALA A 653 25.35 -22.42 -13.26
C ALA A 653 24.48 -21.84 -12.13
N ASN A 654 25.11 -21.12 -11.22
CA ASN A 654 24.43 -20.26 -10.25
C ASN A 654 24.50 -18.77 -10.62
N LEU A 655 25.32 -18.41 -11.62
CA LEU A 655 25.47 -17.07 -12.14
C LEU A 655 25.39 -17.06 -13.66
N LEU A 656 24.49 -16.21 -14.20
CA LEU A 656 24.32 -15.99 -15.63
C LEU A 656 24.72 -14.56 -15.99
N LEU A 657 25.71 -14.43 -16.87
CA LEU A 657 26.18 -13.15 -17.40
C LEU A 657 25.52 -12.89 -18.76
N ILE A 658 24.77 -11.79 -18.89
CA ILE A 658 23.97 -11.51 -20.07
C ILE A 658 24.51 -10.29 -20.81
N THR A 659 24.91 -10.49 -22.09
CA THR A 659 25.41 -9.46 -22.97
C THR A 659 24.43 -9.11 -24.09
N GLY A 660 24.62 -8.00 -24.77
CA GLY A 660 23.81 -7.57 -25.91
C GLY A 660 23.21 -6.17 -25.75
N PRO A 661 22.45 -5.70 -26.74
CA PRO A 661 21.90 -4.35 -26.77
C PRO A 661 20.78 -4.17 -25.71
N ASN A 662 20.63 -2.94 -25.17
CA ASN A 662 19.62 -2.63 -24.16
C ASN A 662 18.19 -2.81 -24.65
N MET A 663 17.91 -2.48 -25.89
CA MET A 663 16.59 -2.66 -26.52
C MET A 663 16.24 -4.13 -26.79
N GLY A 664 17.17 -5.06 -26.58
CA GLY A 664 16.94 -6.49 -26.78
C GLY A 664 16.14 -7.18 -25.68
N GLY A 665 15.86 -6.51 -24.54
CA GLY A 665 15.01 -7.05 -23.47
C GLY A 665 15.78 -7.66 -22.29
N LYS A 666 17.11 -7.39 -22.11
CA LYS A 666 17.89 -7.87 -20.95
C LYS A 666 17.24 -7.55 -19.62
N SER A 667 17.02 -6.26 -19.35
CA SER A 667 16.41 -5.77 -18.11
C SER A 667 14.99 -6.31 -17.88
N THR A 668 14.22 -6.50 -18.95
CA THR A 668 12.90 -7.12 -18.91
C THR A 668 12.97 -8.56 -18.42
N TRP A 669 13.91 -9.34 -18.97
CA TRP A 669 14.10 -10.74 -18.58
C TRP A 669 14.63 -10.90 -17.15
N LEU A 670 15.53 -10.02 -16.69
CA LEU A 670 15.95 -10.00 -15.29
C LEU A 670 14.74 -9.76 -14.36
N ARG A 671 13.97 -8.70 -14.63
CA ARG A 671 12.77 -8.37 -13.83
C ARG A 671 11.75 -9.51 -13.86
N GLN A 672 11.51 -10.12 -15.01
CA GLN A 672 10.62 -11.27 -15.15
C GLN A 672 10.98 -12.38 -14.16
N ALA A 673 12.25 -12.77 -14.05
CA ALA A 673 12.68 -13.82 -13.12
C ALA A 673 12.30 -13.51 -11.67
N ALA A 674 12.56 -12.28 -11.22
CA ALA A 674 12.20 -11.85 -9.86
C ALA A 674 10.68 -11.79 -9.65
N LEU A 675 9.94 -11.27 -10.63
CA LEU A 675 8.47 -11.18 -10.53
C LEU A 675 7.80 -12.54 -10.46
N LEU A 676 8.33 -13.54 -11.21
CA LEU A 676 7.81 -14.90 -11.15
C LEU A 676 8.09 -15.55 -9.78
N VAL A 677 9.27 -15.32 -9.19
CA VAL A 677 9.57 -15.79 -7.83
C VAL A 677 8.66 -15.13 -6.80
N ILE A 678 8.44 -13.83 -6.88
CA ILE A 678 7.55 -13.11 -5.98
C ILE A 678 6.11 -13.63 -6.11
N LEU A 679 5.60 -13.83 -7.32
CA LEU A 679 4.28 -14.41 -7.55
C LEU A 679 4.17 -15.82 -7.00
N ALA A 680 5.18 -16.67 -7.27
CA ALA A 680 5.23 -18.03 -6.75
C ALA A 680 5.18 -18.03 -5.21
N GLN A 681 6.06 -17.29 -4.53
CA GLN A 681 6.06 -17.21 -3.06
C GLN A 681 4.88 -16.43 -2.48
N SER A 682 4.11 -15.73 -3.29
CA SER A 682 2.79 -15.18 -2.92
C SER A 682 1.68 -16.24 -2.95
N GLY A 683 1.96 -17.45 -3.42
CA GLY A 683 0.96 -18.51 -3.60
C GLY A 683 0.10 -18.34 -4.86
N SER A 684 0.54 -17.51 -5.80
CA SER A 684 -0.08 -17.36 -7.12
C SER A 684 0.50 -18.33 -8.13
N PHE A 685 -0.26 -18.71 -9.14
CA PHE A 685 0.26 -19.30 -10.35
C PHE A 685 1.04 -18.25 -11.15
N VAL A 686 1.93 -18.68 -12.05
CA VAL A 686 2.90 -17.84 -12.75
C VAL A 686 2.75 -17.90 -14.26
N PRO A 687 3.08 -16.82 -15.00
CA PRO A 687 3.09 -16.79 -16.45
C PRO A 687 4.34 -17.55 -17.00
N ALA A 688 4.27 -18.86 -17.00
CA ALA A 688 5.29 -19.74 -17.54
C ALA A 688 4.66 -21.05 -18.00
N ASP A 689 5.33 -21.81 -18.88
CA ASP A 689 4.90 -23.17 -19.24
C ASP A 689 5.15 -24.14 -18.08
N ARG A 690 6.28 -23.97 -17.38
CA ARG A 690 6.66 -24.71 -16.17
C ARG A 690 7.59 -23.86 -15.32
N MET A 691 7.43 -23.95 -14.00
CA MET A 691 8.34 -23.38 -13.05
C MET A 691 8.60 -24.34 -11.89
N THR A 692 9.89 -24.62 -11.61
CA THR A 692 10.36 -25.35 -10.44
C THR A 692 11.37 -24.48 -9.70
N TYR A 693 11.20 -24.30 -8.38
CA TYR A 693 12.06 -23.38 -7.65
C TYR A 693 12.30 -23.82 -6.20
N GLY A 694 13.51 -23.57 -5.72
CA GLY A 694 13.80 -23.57 -4.29
C GLY A 694 13.50 -22.22 -3.68
N LEU A 695 13.01 -22.23 -2.44
CA LEU A 695 12.61 -21.00 -1.74
C LEU A 695 13.73 -19.95 -1.74
N VAL A 696 13.34 -18.72 -2.00
CA VAL A 696 14.20 -17.54 -1.97
C VAL A 696 13.95 -16.80 -0.68
N ASP A 697 15.00 -16.45 0.05
CA ASP A 697 14.90 -15.68 1.29
C ASP A 697 14.94 -14.17 1.05
N ARG A 698 15.65 -13.73 0.00
CA ARG A 698 15.82 -12.31 -0.35
C ARG A 698 15.91 -12.14 -1.86
N VAL A 699 15.28 -11.10 -2.37
CA VAL A 699 15.48 -10.64 -3.75
C VAL A 699 16.15 -9.27 -3.70
N TYR A 700 17.25 -9.15 -4.42
CA TYR A 700 17.95 -7.89 -4.58
C TYR A 700 17.97 -7.46 -6.04
N THR A 701 17.74 -6.17 -6.27
CA THR A 701 17.83 -5.61 -7.61
C THR A 701 18.69 -4.35 -7.60
N ARG A 702 19.60 -4.29 -8.55
CA ARG A 702 20.30 -3.08 -8.95
C ARG A 702 20.06 -2.90 -10.46
N ILE A 703 19.01 -2.13 -10.79
CA ILE A 703 18.52 -1.94 -12.16
C ILE A 703 18.41 -0.44 -12.42
N GLY A 704 19.23 0.10 -13.33
CA GLY A 704 19.19 1.49 -13.79
C GLY A 704 19.53 2.53 -12.72
N ALA A 705 20.14 3.64 -13.10
CA ALA A 705 20.29 4.81 -12.23
C ALA A 705 19.00 5.63 -12.27
N SER A 706 18.22 5.67 -11.20
CA SER A 706 17.29 6.78 -11.01
C SER A 706 18.10 8.00 -10.60
N ASP A 707 18.17 9.00 -11.47
CA ASP A 707 18.74 10.31 -11.14
C ASP A 707 17.98 10.93 -9.97
N ASN A 708 18.49 10.71 -8.77
CA ASN A 708 17.95 11.31 -7.56
C ASN A 708 18.72 12.62 -7.27
N LEU A 709 18.70 13.52 -8.26
CA LEU A 709 19.32 14.86 -8.19
C LEU A 709 18.87 15.66 -6.95
N ALA A 710 17.68 15.36 -6.42
CA ALA A 710 17.13 16.05 -5.25
C ALA A 710 17.93 15.81 -3.94
N ARG A 711 18.80 14.78 -3.87
CA ARG A 711 19.55 14.42 -2.65
C ARG A 711 21.04 14.78 -2.71
N GLY A 712 21.54 15.36 -3.78
CA GLY A 712 22.94 15.79 -3.92
C GLY A 712 23.97 14.65 -3.84
N ARG A 713 23.55 13.38 -3.93
CA ARG A 713 24.46 12.22 -4.00
C ARG A 713 24.78 11.90 -5.45
N SER A 714 26.04 11.60 -5.75
CA SER A 714 26.44 11.06 -7.05
C SER A 714 25.70 9.75 -7.32
N THR A 715 25.22 9.55 -8.56
CA THR A 715 24.61 8.29 -9.02
C THR A 715 25.52 7.10 -8.75
N PHE A 716 26.83 7.28 -8.90
CA PHE A 716 27.83 6.26 -8.59
C PHE A 716 27.88 5.89 -7.10
N MET A 717 27.78 6.89 -6.18
CA MET A 717 27.77 6.60 -4.75
C MET A 717 26.50 5.85 -4.32
N VAL A 718 25.34 6.15 -4.92
CA VAL A 718 24.11 5.38 -4.69
C VAL A 718 24.29 3.95 -5.16
N GLU A 719 24.83 3.76 -6.35
CA GLU A 719 25.12 2.44 -6.91
C GLU A 719 26.05 1.61 -6.01
N MET A 720 27.12 2.21 -5.53
CA MET A 720 28.07 1.52 -4.63
C MET A 720 27.46 1.17 -3.28
N THR A 721 26.60 2.04 -2.74
CA THR A 721 25.88 1.77 -1.48
C THR A 721 24.91 0.59 -1.64
N GLU A 722 24.13 0.54 -2.72
CA GLU A 722 23.23 -0.56 -3.04
C GLU A 722 24.01 -1.88 -3.22
N THR A 723 25.10 -1.84 -3.98
CA THR A 723 25.98 -2.99 -4.19
C THR A 723 26.60 -3.49 -2.88
N ALA A 724 27.09 -2.59 -2.03
CA ALA A 724 27.63 -2.93 -0.72
C ALA A 724 26.57 -3.61 0.17
N THR A 725 25.32 -3.13 0.13
CA THR A 725 24.22 -3.75 0.86
C THR A 725 24.01 -5.20 0.38
N ILE A 726 23.98 -5.42 -0.94
CA ILE A 726 23.82 -6.74 -1.53
C ILE A 726 24.96 -7.67 -1.07
N LEU A 727 26.22 -7.24 -1.25
CA LEU A 727 27.39 -8.09 -0.97
C LEU A 727 27.53 -8.45 0.52
N ASN A 728 27.11 -7.56 1.43
CA ASN A 728 27.18 -7.78 2.88
C ASN A 728 26.00 -8.57 3.44
N THR A 729 24.87 -8.67 2.75
CA THR A 729 23.65 -9.24 3.33
C THR A 729 23.04 -10.40 2.54
N ALA A 730 23.50 -10.64 1.31
CA ALA A 730 23.03 -11.77 0.50
C ALA A 730 23.44 -13.12 1.11
N THR A 731 22.63 -14.14 0.87
CA THR A 731 22.82 -15.52 1.29
C THR A 731 22.86 -16.44 0.07
N PRO A 732 23.30 -17.71 0.19
CA PRO A 732 23.21 -18.66 -0.93
C PRO A 732 21.77 -18.91 -1.44
N ARG A 733 20.77 -18.60 -0.63
CA ARG A 733 19.34 -18.72 -1.00
C ARG A 733 18.77 -17.47 -1.65
N SER A 734 19.53 -16.39 -1.75
CA SER A 734 19.10 -15.13 -2.34
C SER A 734 19.01 -15.21 -3.86
N LEU A 735 18.20 -14.32 -4.45
CA LEU A 735 18.16 -14.04 -5.88
C LEU A 735 18.65 -12.62 -6.12
N ILE A 736 19.74 -12.47 -6.89
CA ILE A 736 20.42 -11.21 -7.14
C ILE A 736 20.32 -10.83 -8.62
N LEU A 737 19.83 -9.60 -8.88
CA LEU A 737 19.71 -9.04 -10.22
C LEU A 737 20.53 -7.76 -10.31
N LEU A 738 21.59 -7.81 -11.12
CA LEU A 738 22.46 -6.67 -11.37
C LEU A 738 22.36 -6.27 -12.85
N ASP A 739 22.01 -5.02 -13.12
CA ASP A 739 21.88 -4.49 -14.46
C ASP A 739 22.79 -3.29 -14.64
N GLU A 740 23.79 -3.44 -15.53
CA GLU A 740 24.68 -2.39 -15.98
C GLU A 740 25.49 -1.72 -14.86
N MET A 741 26.13 -2.50 -14.02
CA MET A 741 27.00 -2.02 -12.96
C MET A 741 28.23 -1.27 -13.50
N GLY A 742 28.63 -0.18 -12.83
CA GLY A 742 29.84 0.59 -13.12
C GLY A 742 29.68 1.74 -14.13
N ARG A 743 28.45 2.12 -14.51
CA ARG A 743 28.22 3.24 -15.47
C ARG A 743 28.54 4.63 -14.93
N GLY A 744 28.57 4.81 -13.61
CA GLY A 744 28.72 6.12 -12.96
C GLY A 744 30.15 6.62 -12.81
N THR A 745 31.15 5.87 -13.30
CA THR A 745 32.57 6.17 -13.18
C THR A 745 33.34 5.96 -14.50
N SER A 746 34.66 6.03 -14.47
CA SER A 746 35.48 5.73 -15.65
C SER A 746 35.27 4.29 -16.11
N THR A 747 35.40 4.01 -17.42
CA THR A 747 35.14 2.68 -17.98
C THR A 747 35.99 1.59 -17.31
N PHE A 748 37.27 1.86 -17.04
CA PHE A 748 38.15 0.90 -16.41
C PHE A 748 37.87 0.66 -14.94
N ASP A 749 37.54 1.70 -14.16
CA ASP A 749 37.13 1.54 -12.76
C ASP A 749 35.81 0.77 -12.67
N GLY A 750 34.86 1.08 -13.56
CA GLY A 750 33.58 0.37 -13.63
C GLY A 750 33.73 -1.10 -13.96
N LEU A 751 34.58 -1.43 -14.94
CA LEU A 751 34.91 -2.81 -15.30
C LEU A 751 35.60 -3.56 -14.15
N ALA A 752 36.60 -2.94 -13.49
CA ALA A 752 37.31 -3.54 -12.36
C ALA A 752 36.40 -3.85 -11.18
N LEU A 753 35.46 -2.92 -10.84
CA LEU A 753 34.47 -3.11 -9.78
C LEU A 753 33.48 -4.21 -10.15
N ALA A 754 32.98 -4.25 -11.38
CA ALA A 754 32.05 -5.27 -11.83
C ALA A 754 32.73 -6.67 -11.82
N TRP A 755 33.97 -6.75 -12.26
CA TRP A 755 34.81 -7.97 -12.22
C TRP A 755 34.94 -8.50 -10.79
N ALA A 756 35.46 -7.68 -9.87
CA ALA A 756 35.64 -8.05 -8.47
C ALA A 756 34.31 -8.42 -7.77
N THR A 757 33.22 -7.75 -8.13
CA THR A 757 31.89 -8.09 -7.62
C THR A 757 31.44 -9.47 -8.07
N LEU A 758 31.60 -9.80 -9.34
CA LEU A 758 31.25 -11.12 -9.88
C LEU A 758 32.08 -12.22 -9.22
N GLU A 759 33.40 -12.02 -9.04
CA GLU A 759 34.24 -12.96 -8.32
C GLU A 759 33.78 -13.17 -6.87
N HIS A 760 33.45 -12.07 -6.16
CA HIS A 760 32.99 -12.18 -4.79
C HIS A 760 31.64 -12.92 -4.68
N LEU A 761 30.68 -12.61 -5.58
CA LEU A 761 29.40 -13.31 -5.67
C LEU A 761 29.61 -14.82 -5.91
N GLN A 762 30.54 -15.17 -6.78
CA GLN A 762 30.79 -16.55 -7.15
C GLN A 762 31.55 -17.33 -6.07
N ARG A 763 32.62 -16.74 -5.48
CA ARG A 763 33.50 -17.41 -4.51
C ARG A 763 32.96 -17.41 -3.09
N SER A 764 32.34 -16.28 -2.67
CA SER A 764 32.01 -16.07 -1.26
C SER A 764 30.52 -16.24 -0.95
N ILE A 765 29.63 -15.89 -1.85
CA ILE A 765 28.19 -15.91 -1.60
C ILE A 765 27.50 -17.12 -2.21
N GLY A 766 27.81 -17.44 -3.48
CA GLY A 766 27.23 -18.57 -4.18
C GLY A 766 25.73 -18.47 -4.51
N ALA A 767 25.14 -17.30 -4.45
CA ALA A 767 23.71 -17.04 -4.68
C ALA A 767 23.32 -17.18 -6.16
N ARG A 768 22.02 -17.39 -6.41
CA ARG A 768 21.44 -17.32 -7.76
C ARG A 768 21.52 -15.90 -8.27
N THR A 769 22.32 -15.67 -9.32
CA THR A 769 22.64 -14.32 -9.81
C THR A 769 22.40 -14.17 -11.31
N LEU A 770 21.71 -13.11 -11.69
CA LEU A 770 21.55 -12.63 -13.06
C LEU A 770 22.29 -11.30 -13.19
N PHE A 771 23.27 -11.23 -14.08
CA PHE A 771 24.10 -10.05 -14.27
C PHE A 771 24.05 -9.61 -15.73
N ALA A 772 23.37 -8.49 -16.01
CA ALA A 772 23.38 -7.90 -17.34
C ALA A 772 24.47 -6.83 -17.44
N THR A 773 25.22 -6.86 -18.52
CA THR A 773 26.35 -5.94 -18.74
C THR A 773 26.53 -5.58 -20.21
N HIS A 774 27.22 -4.47 -20.43
CA HIS A 774 27.76 -4.07 -21.73
C HIS A 774 29.29 -4.25 -21.82
N TYR A 775 29.95 -4.64 -20.71
CA TYR A 775 31.37 -5.02 -20.70
C TYR A 775 31.51 -6.42 -21.23
N HIS A 776 32.08 -6.55 -22.46
CA HIS A 776 32.31 -7.84 -23.10
C HIS A 776 33.45 -8.61 -22.44
N GLU A 777 34.37 -7.89 -21.81
CA GLU A 777 35.53 -8.44 -21.11
C GLU A 777 35.13 -9.36 -19.95
N LEU A 778 34.01 -9.08 -19.29
CA LEU A 778 33.52 -9.94 -18.21
C LEU A 778 33.11 -11.35 -18.67
N THR A 779 32.91 -11.56 -19.98
CA THR A 779 32.58 -12.89 -20.51
C THR A 779 33.73 -13.89 -20.37
N LEU A 780 34.97 -13.39 -20.20
CA LEU A 780 36.15 -14.22 -19.95
C LEU A 780 36.09 -14.92 -18.58
N LEU A 781 35.35 -14.40 -17.63
CA LEU A 781 35.16 -15.03 -16.32
C LEU A 781 34.51 -16.42 -16.40
N ALA A 782 33.79 -16.74 -17.46
CA ALA A 782 33.23 -18.07 -17.67
C ALA A 782 34.30 -19.16 -17.87
N ASP A 783 35.49 -18.78 -18.31
CA ASP A 783 36.61 -19.71 -18.46
C ASP A 783 37.26 -20.03 -17.10
N GLU A 784 37.20 -19.11 -16.15
CA GLU A 784 37.75 -19.29 -14.79
C GLU A 784 36.74 -19.93 -13.83
N PHE A 785 35.44 -19.60 -13.97
CA PHE A 785 34.37 -20.03 -13.08
C PHE A 785 33.39 -20.99 -13.78
N PRO A 786 33.50 -22.31 -13.56
CA PRO A 786 32.63 -23.30 -14.25
C PRO A 786 31.13 -23.12 -14.01
N ARG A 787 30.76 -22.47 -12.92
CA ARG A 787 29.34 -22.17 -12.56
C ARG A 787 28.87 -20.81 -13.02
N LEU A 788 29.67 -20.07 -13.77
CA LEU A 788 29.28 -18.85 -14.48
C LEU A 788 29.05 -19.21 -15.96
N LYS A 789 27.89 -18.87 -16.49
CA LYS A 789 27.57 -19.05 -17.91
C LYS A 789 27.30 -17.73 -18.61
N ASN A 790 27.78 -17.59 -19.82
CA ASN A 790 27.49 -16.47 -20.70
C ASN A 790 26.23 -16.71 -21.49
N LEU A 791 25.35 -15.68 -21.51
CA LEU A 791 24.16 -15.61 -22.33
C LEU A 791 24.18 -14.32 -23.17
N HIS A 792 23.47 -14.33 -24.28
CA HIS A 792 23.28 -13.12 -25.06
C HIS A 792 21.86 -12.97 -25.59
N VAL A 793 21.50 -11.74 -25.90
CA VAL A 793 20.23 -11.44 -26.58
C VAL A 793 20.38 -11.64 -28.08
N SER A 794 19.54 -12.49 -28.67
CA SER A 794 19.57 -12.80 -30.11
C SER A 794 19.12 -11.61 -30.93
N VAL A 795 19.94 -11.28 -31.94
CA VAL A 795 19.71 -10.20 -32.89
C VAL A 795 19.84 -10.77 -34.31
N ARG A 796 18.88 -10.49 -35.18
CA ARG A 796 18.94 -10.84 -36.59
C ARG A 796 19.35 -9.64 -37.42
N GLU A 797 20.40 -9.79 -38.21
CA GLU A 797 20.77 -8.78 -39.19
C GLU A 797 19.97 -8.96 -40.46
N SER A 798 19.44 -7.85 -41.00
CA SER A 798 18.75 -7.79 -42.28
C SER A 798 19.34 -6.67 -43.13
N PRO A 799 19.17 -6.69 -44.44
CA PRO A 799 19.59 -5.60 -45.32
C PRO A 799 18.99 -4.22 -44.94
N GLN A 800 17.86 -4.24 -44.26
CA GLN A 800 17.15 -3.03 -43.82
C GLN A 800 17.57 -2.56 -42.41
N GLY A 801 18.32 -3.40 -41.63
CA GLY A 801 18.77 -3.08 -40.28
C GLY A 801 18.81 -4.32 -39.39
N ILE A 802 18.95 -4.06 -38.10
CA ILE A 802 18.89 -5.08 -37.06
C ILE A 802 17.45 -5.26 -36.58
N VAL A 803 17.07 -6.51 -36.32
CA VAL A 803 15.79 -6.89 -35.69
C VAL A 803 16.10 -7.59 -34.38
N PHE A 804 15.57 -7.09 -33.27
CA PHE A 804 15.68 -7.74 -31.98
C PHE A 804 14.68 -8.90 -31.90
N LEU A 805 15.17 -10.10 -31.63
CA LEU A 805 14.31 -11.29 -31.50
C LEU A 805 13.76 -11.47 -30.11
N HIS A 806 14.25 -10.71 -29.13
CA HIS A 806 13.89 -10.79 -27.71
C HIS A 806 14.05 -12.18 -27.09
N ARG A 807 14.94 -13.00 -27.67
CA ARG A 807 15.33 -14.33 -27.19
C ARG A 807 16.68 -14.29 -26.51
N ILE A 808 16.80 -15.02 -25.40
CA ILE A 808 18.05 -15.23 -24.70
C ILE A 808 18.62 -16.58 -25.14
N GLU A 809 19.88 -16.58 -25.59
CA GLU A 809 20.59 -17.76 -26.07
C GLU A 809 21.93 -17.91 -25.38
N GLU A 810 22.49 -19.15 -25.32
CA GLU A 810 23.78 -19.42 -24.70
C GLU A 810 24.93 -18.83 -25.52
N GLY A 811 25.99 -18.41 -24.84
CA GLY A 811 27.19 -17.83 -25.41
C GLY A 811 27.31 -16.32 -25.21
N ALA A 812 28.45 -15.76 -25.60
CA ALA A 812 28.70 -14.31 -25.56
C ALA A 812 28.20 -13.63 -26.84
N ALA A 813 27.75 -12.36 -26.74
CA ALA A 813 27.42 -11.58 -27.91
C ALA A 813 28.67 -11.37 -28.81
N SER A 814 28.52 -11.60 -30.11
CA SER A 814 29.64 -11.54 -31.05
C SER A 814 30.17 -10.11 -31.28
N ARG A 815 29.34 -9.07 -31.01
CA ARG A 815 29.73 -7.66 -31.19
C ARG A 815 28.78 -6.70 -30.44
N SER A 816 29.21 -5.45 -30.33
CA SER A 816 28.39 -4.35 -29.85
C SER A 816 27.44 -3.85 -30.95
N TYR A 817 26.19 -3.56 -30.61
CA TYR A 817 25.16 -3.05 -31.52
C TYR A 817 24.81 -1.57 -31.29
N GLY A 818 25.57 -0.84 -30.47
CA GLY A 818 25.28 0.55 -30.10
C GLY A 818 25.11 1.51 -31.28
N ILE A 819 25.99 1.39 -32.31
CA ILE A 819 25.92 2.24 -33.51
C ILE A 819 24.69 1.89 -34.36
N ASP A 820 24.27 0.63 -34.41
CA ASP A 820 23.08 0.22 -35.15
C ASP A 820 21.79 0.69 -34.43
N VAL A 821 21.76 0.67 -33.12
CA VAL A 821 20.69 1.26 -32.31
C VAL A 821 20.59 2.78 -32.53
N ALA A 822 21.74 3.47 -32.56
CA ALA A 822 21.79 4.91 -32.84
C ALA A 822 21.23 5.25 -34.24
N ARG A 823 21.46 4.39 -35.21
CA ARG A 823 20.85 4.51 -36.55
C ARG A 823 19.33 4.34 -36.52
N LEU A 824 18.82 3.35 -35.77
CA LEU A 824 17.38 3.15 -35.58
C LEU A 824 16.73 4.33 -34.86
N ALA A 825 17.42 4.97 -33.93
CA ALA A 825 16.98 6.19 -33.25
C ALA A 825 17.00 7.44 -34.15
N GLY A 826 17.44 7.34 -35.40
CA GLY A 826 17.42 8.45 -36.35
C GLY A 826 18.61 9.39 -36.31
N LEU A 827 19.77 8.99 -35.75
CA LEU A 827 20.98 9.82 -35.82
C LEU A 827 21.40 10.06 -37.27
N PRO A 828 21.95 11.27 -37.59
CA PRO A 828 22.36 11.60 -38.94
C PRO A 828 23.34 10.59 -39.54
N PRO A 829 23.18 10.19 -40.80
CA PRO A 829 24.02 9.17 -41.45
C PRO A 829 25.52 9.46 -41.40
N ALA A 830 25.92 10.73 -41.48
CA ALA A 830 27.32 11.15 -41.36
C ALA A 830 27.94 10.83 -40.00
N VAL A 831 27.16 11.00 -38.89
CA VAL A 831 27.57 10.66 -37.54
C VAL A 831 27.75 9.15 -37.40
N ILE A 832 26.80 8.38 -37.91
CA ILE A 832 26.82 6.89 -37.91
C ILE A 832 28.06 6.37 -38.67
N GLN A 833 28.33 6.93 -39.85
CA GLN A 833 29.47 6.54 -40.67
C GLN A 833 30.80 6.85 -39.94
N ARG A 834 30.88 8.04 -39.31
CA ARG A 834 32.06 8.40 -38.55
C ARG A 834 32.25 7.54 -37.30
N ALA A 835 31.18 7.25 -36.55
CA ALA A 835 31.19 6.38 -35.39
C ALA A 835 31.75 4.96 -35.76
N ARG A 836 31.30 4.40 -36.89
CA ARG A 836 31.82 3.13 -37.38
C ARG A 836 33.31 3.15 -37.74
N GLN A 837 33.80 4.26 -38.31
CA GLN A 837 35.24 4.45 -38.57
C GLN A 837 36.06 4.50 -37.29
N VAL A 838 35.57 5.27 -36.27
CA VAL A 838 36.24 5.39 -34.98
C VAL A 838 36.26 4.05 -34.26
N LEU A 839 35.14 3.33 -34.23
CA LEU A 839 35.09 1.97 -33.63
C LEU A 839 36.11 1.03 -34.24
N LYS A 840 36.22 0.99 -35.60
CA LYS A 840 37.22 0.17 -36.28
C LYS A 840 38.66 0.52 -35.94
N LEU A 841 38.97 1.80 -35.65
CA LEU A 841 40.30 2.23 -35.23
C LEU A 841 40.63 1.67 -33.83
N HIS A 842 39.67 1.75 -32.88
CA HIS A 842 39.87 1.23 -31.54
C HIS A 842 39.99 -0.30 -31.53
N GLU A 843 39.12 -1.05 -32.24
CA GLU A 843 39.20 -2.49 -32.35
C GLU A 843 40.53 -2.97 -32.96
N ARG A 844 41.14 -2.19 -33.85
CA ARG A 844 42.49 -2.51 -34.42
C ARG A 844 43.58 -2.27 -33.40
N SER A 845 43.49 -1.21 -32.59
CA SER A 845 44.47 -0.91 -31.54
C SER A 845 44.47 -2.00 -30.46
N GLU A 846 43.31 -2.48 -30.07
CA GLU A 846 43.17 -3.57 -29.08
C GLU A 846 43.74 -4.91 -29.61
N ARG A 847 43.46 -5.25 -30.88
CA ARG A 847 44.00 -6.49 -31.50
C ARG A 847 45.53 -6.44 -31.69
N GLN A 848 46.13 -5.28 -31.88
CA GLN A 848 47.57 -5.13 -31.97
C GLN A 848 48.25 -5.31 -30.60
N ASN A 849 47.60 -4.91 -29.52
CA ASN A 849 48.12 -5.11 -28.17
C ASN A 849 48.00 -6.55 -27.68
N VAL A 850 47.06 -7.35 -28.19
CA VAL A 850 46.86 -8.79 -27.83
C VAL A 850 47.80 -9.71 -28.63
N ALA A 851 48.39 -9.26 -29.74
CA ALA A 851 49.25 -10.11 -30.61
C ALA A 851 50.74 -10.19 -30.18
N VAL A 852 51.16 -9.60 -29.07
CA VAL A 852 52.57 -9.48 -28.66
C VAL A 852 52.94 -10.37 -27.43
N GLU A 853 52.04 -11.16 -26.83
CA GLU A 853 52.46 -11.99 -25.68
C GLU A 853 51.98 -13.44 -25.77
N THR A 854 52.87 -14.34 -26.25
CA THR A 854 52.86 -15.77 -25.95
C THR A 854 54.10 -16.14 -25.16
N GLU A 855 54.04 -15.94 -23.83
CA GLU A 855 54.75 -16.76 -22.83
C GLU A 855 54.00 -16.67 -21.49
N PRO A 856 53.92 -17.79 -20.71
CA PRO A 856 53.06 -17.82 -19.54
C PRO A 856 53.83 -17.26 -18.32
N SER A 857 53.57 -16.05 -17.98
CA SER A 857 53.80 -15.56 -16.62
C SER A 857 52.62 -14.69 -16.19
N LEU A 858 51.92 -15.20 -15.24
CA LEU A 858 50.89 -14.52 -14.45
C LEU A 858 51.42 -13.23 -13.87
N GLN A 859 51.21 -12.10 -14.58
CA GLN A 859 51.17 -10.79 -13.99
C GLN A 859 50.33 -9.89 -14.87
N LEU A 860 49.21 -9.43 -14.32
CA LEU A 860 48.36 -8.37 -14.85
C LEU A 860 49.18 -7.08 -15.03
N THR A 861 49.80 -6.94 -16.20
CA THR A 861 50.36 -5.70 -16.67
C THR A 861 49.54 -5.20 -17.87
N MET A 862 48.27 -4.93 -17.64
CA MET A 862 47.53 -4.09 -18.56
C MET A 862 47.57 -2.64 -18.04
N PHE A 863 48.22 -1.79 -18.84
CA PHE A 863 48.24 -0.33 -18.68
C PHE A 863 49.09 0.20 -17.51
N THR A 864 50.38 0.18 -17.65
CA THR A 864 51.20 1.22 -17.02
C THR A 864 51.10 2.48 -17.89
N PRO A 865 50.48 3.59 -17.44
CA PRO A 865 50.54 4.87 -18.16
C PRO A 865 52.02 5.23 -18.37
N LEU A 866 52.31 5.90 -19.46
CA LEU A 866 53.66 6.40 -19.74
C LEU A 866 54.27 7.16 -18.54
N SER A 867 53.38 7.86 -17.81
CA SER A 867 53.68 8.54 -16.54
C SER A 867 54.16 7.59 -15.43
N GLN A 868 53.62 6.39 -15.30
CA GLN A 868 53.99 5.43 -14.25
C GLN A 868 55.38 4.83 -14.56
N ARG A 869 55.67 4.48 -15.82
CA ARG A 869 57.01 4.01 -16.23
C ARG A 869 58.09 5.06 -15.94
N ILE A 870 57.81 6.32 -16.15
CA ILE A 870 58.73 7.41 -15.86
C ILE A 870 58.90 7.58 -14.36
N LEU A 871 57.88 7.45 -13.56
CA LEU A 871 57.90 7.50 -12.10
C LEU A 871 58.70 6.31 -11.50
N ASP A 872 58.47 5.12 -12.02
CA ASP A 872 59.19 3.92 -11.58
C ASP A 872 60.70 4.01 -11.91
N ARG A 873 61.02 4.48 -13.10
CA ARG A 873 62.44 4.73 -13.54
C ARG A 873 63.12 5.83 -12.73
N LEU A 874 62.39 6.87 -12.31
CA LEU A 874 62.81 7.90 -11.39
C LEU A 874 63.00 7.39 -9.96
N GLY A 875 62.15 6.46 -9.51
CA GLY A 875 62.20 5.86 -8.18
C GLY A 875 63.33 4.85 -8.00
N GLU A 876 63.74 4.13 -9.08
CA GLU A 876 64.83 3.18 -9.07
C GLU A 876 66.19 3.82 -9.20
N MET A 877 66.28 5.14 -9.51
CA MET A 877 67.55 5.82 -9.69
C MET A 877 68.21 6.23 -8.37
N ASP A 878 69.48 5.81 -8.20
CA ASP A 878 70.36 6.33 -7.16
C ASP A 878 71.00 7.67 -7.59
N VAL A 879 70.35 8.76 -7.26
CA VAL A 879 70.73 10.14 -7.59
C VAL A 879 72.17 10.47 -7.12
N ASN A 880 72.65 9.82 -6.06
CA ASN A 880 73.99 10.07 -5.49
C ASN A 880 75.12 9.42 -6.28
N SER A 881 74.82 8.49 -7.16
CA SER A 881 75.82 7.82 -8.03
C SER A 881 76.01 8.50 -9.40
N LEU A 882 75.16 9.50 -9.73
CA LEU A 882 75.14 10.18 -11.03
C LEU A 882 76.05 11.42 -11.03
N THR A 883 76.84 11.58 -12.10
CA THR A 883 77.52 12.81 -12.35
C THR A 883 76.57 13.92 -12.89
N PRO A 884 76.84 15.21 -12.74
CA PRO A 884 75.91 16.26 -13.21
C PRO A 884 75.59 16.16 -14.70
N LEU A 885 76.55 15.71 -15.54
CA LEU A 885 76.31 15.52 -16.97
C LEU A 885 75.40 14.33 -17.27
N GLN A 886 75.55 13.24 -16.53
CA GLN A 886 74.69 12.09 -16.64
C GLN A 886 73.29 12.38 -16.19
N ALA A 887 73.09 13.17 -15.11
CA ALA A 887 71.79 13.61 -14.65
C ALA A 887 71.05 14.50 -15.68
N LEU A 888 71.79 15.40 -16.36
CA LEU A 888 71.28 16.27 -17.41
C LEU A 888 70.81 15.45 -18.64
N ASN A 889 71.61 14.52 -19.10
CA ASN A 889 71.26 13.64 -20.24
C ASN A 889 70.07 12.78 -19.92
N LEU A 890 69.96 12.27 -18.73
CA LEU A 890 68.83 11.43 -18.29
C LEU A 890 67.54 12.23 -18.19
N LEU A 891 67.61 13.47 -17.71
CA LEU A 891 66.46 14.41 -17.72
C LEU A 891 66.04 14.74 -19.14
N GLU A 892 66.97 14.83 -20.08
CA GLU A 892 66.65 15.08 -21.50
C GLU A 892 66.00 13.87 -22.16
N GLU A 893 66.44 12.65 -21.83
CA GLU A 893 65.79 11.38 -22.25
C GLU A 893 64.38 11.28 -21.69
N LEU A 894 64.14 11.46 -20.37
CA LEU A 894 62.84 11.43 -19.77
C LEU A 894 61.91 12.53 -20.35
N LYS A 895 62.42 13.69 -20.65
CA LYS A 895 61.68 14.75 -21.31
C LYS A 895 61.31 14.41 -22.76
N ALA A 896 62.17 13.69 -23.46
CA ALA A 896 61.87 13.20 -24.80
C ALA A 896 60.79 12.10 -24.77
N GLU A 897 60.82 11.19 -23.80
CA GLU A 897 59.83 10.16 -23.59
C GLU A 897 58.41 10.77 -23.24
N ILE A 898 58.39 11.92 -22.54
CA ILE A 898 57.13 12.61 -22.25
C ILE A 898 56.55 13.30 -23.51
N ARG A 899 57.37 13.65 -24.49
CA ARG A 899 56.98 14.39 -25.70
C ARG A 899 56.67 13.51 -26.92
N GLY A 900 57.08 12.24 -26.90
CA GLY A 900 56.81 11.27 -27.96
C GLY A 900 55.55 10.49 -27.65
#